data_ec4ea20bc7bdf88b6e4da11bad9621ff
#
_entry.id   ec4ea20bc7bdf88b6e4da11bad9621ff
#
_cell.length_a   1.000
_cell.length_b   1.000
_cell.length_c   1.000
_cell.angle_alpha   90.00
_cell.angle_beta   90.00
_cell.angle_gamma   90.00
#
_symmetry.space_group_name_H-M   'P 1'
#
loop_
_entity.id
_entity.type
_entity.pdbx_description
1 polymer ?
#
loop_
_entity_poly.entity_id
_entity_poly.type
_entity_poly.pdbx_seq_one_letter_code
_entity_poly.pdbx_strand_id
1 'polypeptide(L)'
;MQQSPYFSQSQSASGTSLSKPLATDSAASFSDLQQTFMQIPRTRPSTPLLDAIDGPSDIKSFTTDQLMVLVDELRLFLLYSAGQSGGHFGANLGVIELTVALHYLLDTPNDQIVWDVGHQAYAHKVLTGRRDQLGTIRSKDGLTAFPERAESVYDTFGVGHSSTSISAGLGMSLALRYQERPQTVACVIGDGAMTGGMAFEAMNDAVQQDADLLVILNDNDMSISCSIGGFSRHLAMLWESGYQVDISESGAPILCQRPNMQAFDRRKRHSALRDVPQLEDNLFKAIGFTYFGPFDGHNIPELLRVLSLAKQVSGPVLVHIYTTKGKGFAPAEADPVGYHAISKLPAEDIVACDFAQEKAAIASKTSEGKGSKLKYSQVFGQFLCDKAAQDDKLLAITPAMEEGSGMIDFARQFPERFFDVAIAEQHAVTLAGGMATQGVKPIVAIYSTFLQRGYDQLIHDIALQNLDVTFAIDRAGLVGEDGATHAGVFDLAFLRCVPNMLIAAPKDENECYHLLNTCYEYQGSTAVRYPRGTGTGAMINRPAQQYQIGQAIVESVFGPGHAPKKLALLAFGTMVATAEQAAKRLTSDNVNNDCQVQIINMRWVKPLDTHLLETLNEQGVTHIVTLEEHVIMGGAGSAVNEYLLNASPAFAISRPAIYNIGIPDRFIAHGSQAEQLADCGLDVDGVIRQLQRLLS
;
A
#
# COMPACT_ATOMS: atom_id res chain seq x y z
N MET A 1 -4.19 -30.26 11.65
CA MET A 1 -5.09 -31.09 10.81
C MET A 1 -6.50 -30.96 11.34
N GLN A 2 -7.25 -29.99 10.84
CA GLN A 2 -8.70 -29.92 10.99
C GLN A 2 -9.25 -29.38 9.67
N GLN A 3 -10.08 -30.19 9.03
CA GLN A 3 -10.70 -29.95 7.74
C GLN A 3 -11.84 -28.93 7.91
N SER A 4 -11.89 -27.99 7.01
CA SER A 4 -13.02 -27.07 6.82
C SER A 4 -14.15 -27.79 6.06
N PRO A 5 -15.43 -27.65 6.46
CA PRO A 5 -16.56 -28.26 5.79
C PRO A 5 -17.31 -27.24 4.94
N TYR A 6 -17.07 -27.21 3.63
CA TYR A 6 -18.02 -26.65 2.65
C TYR A 6 -17.85 -27.35 1.30
N PHE A 7 -18.57 -28.45 1.14
CA PHE A 7 -19.02 -28.97 -0.16
C PHE A 7 -20.43 -29.56 0.04
N SER A 8 -21.44 -28.88 -0.44
CA SER A 8 -22.75 -29.45 -0.66
C SER A 8 -23.20 -29.29 -2.11
N GLN A 9 -23.56 -30.38 -2.66
CA GLN A 9 -23.94 -30.77 -4.00
C GLN A 9 -24.90 -29.81 -4.71
N SER A 10 -24.60 -29.55 -5.99
CA SER A 10 -25.49 -28.97 -6.99
C SER A 10 -26.48 -30.01 -7.50
N GLN A 11 -27.77 -29.75 -7.38
CA GLN A 11 -28.79 -30.41 -8.15
C GLN A 11 -29.02 -29.71 -9.48
N SER A 12 -29.01 -30.49 -10.54
CA SER A 12 -29.36 -30.12 -11.89
C SER A 12 -30.84 -29.78 -12.03
N ALA A 13 -31.15 -28.59 -12.59
CA ALA A 13 -32.45 -28.31 -13.16
C ALA A 13 -32.31 -27.89 -14.61
N SER A 14 -32.82 -28.70 -15.51
CA SER A 14 -33.03 -28.45 -16.91
C SER A 14 -34.21 -27.49 -17.11
N GLY A 15 -34.03 -26.44 -17.95
CA GLY A 15 -35.15 -25.55 -18.31
C GLY A 15 -34.82 -24.59 -19.46
N THR A 16 -35.13 -25.04 -20.65
CA THR A 16 -35.60 -24.33 -21.88
C THR A 16 -35.22 -22.87 -22.11
N SER A 17 -34.47 -22.66 -23.16
CA SER A 17 -34.21 -21.41 -23.87
C SER A 17 -35.49 -20.75 -24.40
N LEU A 18 -35.63 -19.45 -24.16
CA LEU A 18 -36.48 -18.55 -24.95
C LEU A 18 -35.65 -17.30 -25.28
N SER A 19 -35.10 -17.32 -26.48
CA SER A 19 -34.53 -16.15 -27.13
C SER A 19 -35.65 -15.17 -27.53
N LYS A 20 -35.67 -13.98 -26.90
CA LYS A 20 -36.37 -12.80 -27.43
C LYS A 20 -35.36 -11.89 -28.10
N PRO A 21 -35.62 -11.39 -29.33
CA PRO A 21 -34.78 -10.39 -29.95
C PRO A 21 -35.04 -9.03 -29.26
N LEU A 22 -33.95 -8.37 -28.83
CA LEU A 22 -33.97 -7.00 -28.38
C LEU A 22 -34.21 -6.08 -29.58
N ALA A 23 -35.26 -5.29 -29.49
CA ALA A 23 -35.61 -4.26 -30.46
C ALA A 23 -34.54 -3.15 -30.45
N THR A 24 -33.91 -2.96 -31.61
CA THR A 24 -33.03 -1.83 -31.89
C THR A 24 -33.88 -0.61 -32.24
N ASP A 25 -33.94 0.36 -31.33
CA ASP A 25 -34.37 1.71 -31.69
C ASP A 25 -33.31 2.72 -31.21
N SER A 26 -32.94 3.56 -32.16
CA SER A 26 -32.05 4.73 -32.15
C SER A 26 -30.56 4.44 -32.44
N ALA A 27 -30.23 4.60 -33.72
CA ALA A 27 -28.87 4.85 -34.19
C ALA A 27 -28.39 6.23 -33.69
N ALA A 28 -27.71 6.25 -32.56
CA ALA A 28 -26.82 7.35 -32.22
C ALA A 28 -25.59 7.27 -33.11
N SER A 29 -25.18 8.36 -33.68
CA SER A 29 -24.04 8.42 -34.60
C SER A 29 -22.75 8.03 -33.91
N PHE A 30 -21.94 7.17 -34.53
CA PHE A 30 -20.68 6.56 -34.06
C PHE A 30 -19.56 7.54 -33.67
N SER A 31 -19.80 8.88 -33.64
CA SER A 31 -18.79 9.90 -33.33
C SER A 31 -18.63 10.26 -31.85
N ASP A 32 -19.49 9.74 -30.95
CA ASP A 32 -19.53 10.15 -29.54
C ASP A 32 -19.05 9.06 -28.54
N LEU A 33 -18.37 8.02 -29.00
CA LEU A 33 -18.01 6.83 -28.23
C LEU A 33 -16.72 6.95 -27.36
N GLN A 34 -16.32 8.15 -26.98
CA GLN A 34 -15.36 8.37 -25.87
C GLN A 34 -15.85 9.51 -25.00
N GLN A 35 -16.87 9.24 -24.22
CA GLN A 35 -17.46 10.25 -23.34
C GLN A 35 -16.51 10.57 -22.19
N THR A 36 -16.07 11.83 -22.12
CA THR A 36 -15.30 12.33 -20.97
C THR A 36 -16.24 12.91 -19.93
N PHE A 37 -16.19 12.37 -18.71
CA PHE A 37 -17.03 12.81 -17.60
C PHE A 37 -16.35 13.92 -16.80
N MET A 38 -17.14 14.85 -16.27
CA MET A 38 -16.69 15.97 -15.42
C MET A 38 -17.07 15.78 -13.96
N GLN A 39 -18.03 14.89 -13.66
CA GLN A 39 -18.54 14.66 -12.31
C GLN A 39 -18.71 13.17 -12.03
N ILE A 40 -18.57 12.80 -10.77
CA ILE A 40 -18.83 11.43 -10.30
C ILE A 40 -20.35 11.27 -10.11
N PRO A 41 -21.00 10.27 -10.77
CA PRO A 41 -22.43 10.03 -10.61
C PRO A 41 -22.78 9.70 -9.14
N ARG A 42 -23.86 10.29 -8.64
CA ARG A 42 -24.37 10.00 -7.28
C ARG A 42 -25.43 8.92 -7.24
N THR A 43 -26.10 8.70 -8.36
CA THR A 43 -27.09 7.63 -8.55
C THR A 43 -26.52 6.58 -9.48
N ARG A 44 -26.92 5.32 -9.27
CA ARG A 44 -26.47 4.22 -10.13
C ARG A 44 -26.83 4.51 -11.58
N PRO A 45 -25.86 4.55 -12.48
CA PRO A 45 -26.12 4.78 -13.91
C PRO A 45 -26.82 3.58 -14.55
N SER A 46 -27.47 3.82 -15.69
CA SER A 46 -27.98 2.75 -16.54
C SER A 46 -26.84 2.14 -17.33
N THR A 47 -26.64 0.83 -17.19
CA THR A 47 -25.52 0.09 -17.77
C THR A 47 -26.02 -1.24 -18.33
N PRO A 48 -26.89 -1.23 -19.39
CA PRO A 48 -27.63 -2.42 -19.82
C PRO A 48 -26.76 -3.59 -20.28
N LEU A 49 -25.62 -3.34 -20.94
CA LEU A 49 -24.67 -4.42 -21.31
C LEU A 49 -23.97 -4.97 -20.09
N LEU A 50 -23.46 -4.09 -19.22
CA LEU A 50 -22.76 -4.49 -18.00
C LEU A 50 -23.70 -5.22 -17.04
N ASP A 51 -24.96 -4.81 -16.95
CA ASP A 51 -25.97 -5.42 -16.08
C ASP A 51 -26.32 -6.86 -16.50
N ALA A 52 -26.06 -7.21 -17.75
CA ALA A 52 -26.26 -8.56 -18.28
C ALA A 52 -25.05 -9.51 -18.11
N ILE A 53 -23.94 -9.02 -17.51
CA ILE A 53 -22.71 -9.79 -17.34
C ILE A 53 -22.65 -10.31 -15.90
N ASP A 54 -22.64 -11.64 -15.74
CA ASP A 54 -22.40 -12.32 -14.46
C ASP A 54 -20.99 -12.92 -14.38
N GLY A 55 -20.31 -13.06 -15.51
CA GLY A 55 -18.94 -13.55 -15.56
C GLY A 55 -18.25 -13.32 -16.92
N PRO A 56 -16.93 -13.59 -17.00
CA PRO A 56 -16.14 -13.34 -18.22
C PRO A 56 -16.62 -14.11 -19.45
N SER A 57 -17.32 -15.24 -19.28
CA SER A 57 -17.88 -16.02 -20.40
C SER A 57 -18.92 -15.24 -21.20
N ASP A 58 -19.63 -14.31 -20.56
CA ASP A 58 -20.77 -13.62 -21.17
C ASP A 58 -20.32 -12.62 -22.24
N ILE A 59 -19.11 -12.05 -22.10
CA ILE A 59 -18.57 -11.09 -23.06
C ILE A 59 -17.94 -11.77 -24.29
N LYS A 60 -17.74 -13.10 -24.29
CA LYS A 60 -17.07 -13.82 -25.39
C LYS A 60 -17.83 -13.74 -26.72
N SER A 61 -19.13 -13.51 -26.67
CA SER A 61 -19.99 -13.38 -27.85
C SER A 61 -20.17 -11.94 -28.33
N PHE A 62 -19.61 -10.96 -27.63
CA PHE A 62 -19.80 -9.55 -27.97
C PHE A 62 -19.03 -9.18 -29.24
N THR A 63 -19.65 -8.31 -30.06
CA THR A 63 -18.94 -7.67 -31.17
C THR A 63 -17.99 -6.61 -30.63
N THR A 64 -17.02 -6.20 -31.45
CA THR A 64 -16.09 -5.11 -31.06
C THR A 64 -16.84 -3.84 -30.65
N ASP A 65 -17.92 -3.49 -31.36
CA ASP A 65 -18.76 -2.33 -31.02
C ASP A 65 -19.42 -2.47 -29.65
N GLN A 66 -19.90 -3.67 -29.30
CA GLN A 66 -20.46 -3.95 -27.98
C GLN A 66 -19.40 -3.89 -26.88
N LEU A 67 -18.18 -4.33 -27.16
CA LEU A 67 -17.07 -4.19 -26.21
C LEU A 67 -16.70 -2.72 -25.96
N MET A 68 -16.76 -1.87 -26.98
CA MET A 68 -16.55 -0.43 -26.84
C MET A 68 -17.63 0.23 -25.97
N VAL A 69 -18.90 -0.14 -26.18
CA VAL A 69 -20.02 0.33 -25.31
C VAL A 69 -19.84 -0.19 -23.89
N LEU A 70 -19.45 -1.46 -23.71
CA LEU A 70 -19.17 -2.04 -22.38
C LEU A 70 -18.08 -1.28 -21.63
N VAL A 71 -17.03 -0.85 -22.32
CA VAL A 71 -15.95 -0.02 -21.72
C VAL A 71 -16.53 1.29 -21.14
N ASP A 72 -17.41 1.96 -21.87
CA ASP A 72 -18.01 3.22 -21.41
C ASP A 72 -18.97 2.98 -20.24
N GLU A 73 -19.79 1.93 -20.29
CA GLU A 73 -20.68 1.55 -19.18
C GLU A 73 -19.87 1.16 -17.93
N LEU A 74 -18.80 0.41 -18.09
CA LEU A 74 -17.92 0.00 -17.00
C LEU A 74 -17.20 1.20 -16.38
N ARG A 75 -16.74 2.14 -17.20
CA ARG A 75 -16.16 3.42 -16.73
C ARG A 75 -17.16 4.22 -15.89
N LEU A 76 -18.36 4.38 -16.39
CA LEU A 76 -19.42 5.11 -15.69
C LEU A 76 -19.80 4.42 -14.36
N PHE A 77 -19.88 3.10 -14.36
CA PHE A 77 -20.15 2.31 -13.16
C PHE A 77 -19.02 2.39 -12.13
N LEU A 78 -17.75 2.36 -12.56
CA LEU A 78 -16.61 2.53 -11.67
C LEU A 78 -16.55 3.92 -11.04
N LEU A 79 -16.86 4.98 -11.81
CA LEU A 79 -17.00 6.34 -11.27
C LEU A 79 -18.04 6.40 -10.15
N TYR A 80 -19.24 5.85 -10.40
CA TYR A 80 -20.31 5.76 -9.40
C TYR A 80 -19.86 4.98 -8.16
N SER A 81 -19.34 3.78 -8.33
CA SER A 81 -18.98 2.89 -7.23
C SER A 81 -17.86 3.45 -6.36
N ALA A 82 -16.83 4.06 -6.98
CA ALA A 82 -15.76 4.72 -6.26
C ALA A 82 -16.26 5.95 -5.45
N GLY A 83 -17.27 6.64 -5.95
CA GLY A 83 -17.95 7.69 -5.19
C GLY A 83 -18.67 7.18 -3.93
N GLN A 84 -19.16 5.94 -3.96
CA GLN A 84 -19.84 5.31 -2.81
C GLN A 84 -18.88 4.76 -1.75
N SER A 85 -17.73 4.21 -2.16
CA SER A 85 -16.80 3.51 -1.28
C SER A 85 -15.52 4.30 -0.99
N GLY A 86 -15.11 5.21 -1.90
CA GLY A 86 -13.73 5.67 -1.98
C GLY A 86 -12.81 4.59 -2.56
N GLY A 87 -11.49 4.82 -2.53
CA GLY A 87 -10.48 3.84 -2.93
C GLY A 87 -9.60 4.31 -4.08
N HIS A 88 -8.84 3.37 -4.66
CA HIS A 88 -7.98 3.64 -5.81
C HIS A 88 -8.82 4.04 -7.01
N PHE A 89 -8.42 5.10 -7.71
CA PHE A 89 -9.30 5.72 -8.70
C PHE A 89 -8.69 5.84 -10.09
N GLY A 90 -7.70 6.71 -10.27
CA GLY A 90 -7.14 7.00 -11.59
C GLY A 90 -6.54 5.79 -12.31
N ALA A 91 -5.89 4.88 -11.58
CA ALA A 91 -5.31 3.68 -12.14
C ALA A 91 -6.39 2.71 -12.69
N ASN A 92 -7.53 2.60 -12.00
CA ASN A 92 -8.65 1.77 -12.47
C ASN A 92 -9.26 2.27 -13.77
N LEU A 93 -9.41 3.58 -13.91
CA LEU A 93 -9.96 4.19 -15.13
C LEU A 93 -9.01 4.03 -16.33
N GLY A 94 -7.70 3.95 -16.07
CA GLY A 94 -6.66 3.82 -17.10
C GLY A 94 -6.54 2.44 -17.75
N VAL A 95 -7.13 1.38 -17.15
CA VAL A 95 -6.95 -0.01 -17.64
C VAL A 95 -8.26 -0.72 -17.97
N ILE A 96 -9.36 0.00 -18.14
CA ILE A 96 -10.66 -0.60 -18.42
C ILE A 96 -10.63 -1.35 -19.74
N GLU A 97 -10.12 -0.73 -20.81
CA GLU A 97 -10.00 -1.31 -22.14
C GLU A 97 -9.13 -2.56 -22.12
N LEU A 98 -7.98 -2.50 -21.46
CA LEU A 98 -7.10 -3.65 -21.27
C LEU A 98 -7.81 -4.78 -20.52
N THR A 99 -8.54 -4.47 -19.45
CA THR A 99 -9.26 -5.47 -18.64
C THR A 99 -10.32 -6.18 -19.46
N VAL A 100 -11.10 -5.42 -20.24
CA VAL A 100 -12.11 -5.98 -21.16
C VAL A 100 -11.46 -6.86 -22.22
N ALA A 101 -10.37 -6.39 -22.85
CA ALA A 101 -9.64 -7.16 -23.86
C ALA A 101 -9.07 -8.47 -23.31
N LEU A 102 -8.48 -8.45 -22.12
CA LEU A 102 -7.95 -9.65 -21.46
C LEU A 102 -9.06 -10.66 -21.16
N HIS A 103 -10.15 -10.24 -20.54
CA HIS A 103 -11.27 -11.15 -20.26
C HIS A 103 -12.00 -11.62 -21.51
N TYR A 104 -11.96 -10.85 -22.60
CA TYR A 104 -12.48 -11.29 -23.90
C TYR A 104 -11.61 -12.37 -24.56
N LEU A 105 -10.29 -12.26 -24.47
CA LEU A 105 -9.34 -13.15 -25.17
C LEU A 105 -8.95 -14.40 -24.36
N LEU A 106 -8.83 -14.27 -23.05
CA LEU A 106 -8.37 -15.33 -22.15
C LEU A 106 -9.54 -16.12 -21.60
N ASP A 107 -9.42 -17.43 -21.52
CA ASP A 107 -10.40 -18.33 -20.93
C ASP A 107 -10.24 -18.39 -19.40
N THR A 108 -10.51 -17.27 -18.73
CA THR A 108 -10.41 -17.21 -17.26
C THR A 108 -11.57 -17.96 -16.59
N PRO A 109 -11.34 -18.68 -15.46
CA PRO A 109 -10.13 -18.74 -14.67
C PRO A 109 -9.10 -19.81 -15.08
N ASN A 110 -9.28 -20.51 -16.23
CA ASN A 110 -8.30 -21.48 -16.72
C ASN A 110 -7.00 -20.79 -17.14
N ASP A 111 -7.08 -19.80 -18.03
CA ASP A 111 -5.98 -18.87 -18.26
C ASP A 111 -5.83 -17.96 -17.05
N GLN A 112 -4.60 -17.59 -16.72
CA GLN A 112 -4.27 -16.87 -15.50
C GLN A 112 -3.95 -15.40 -15.79
N ILE A 113 -4.52 -14.48 -15.02
CA ILE A 113 -4.16 -13.05 -15.03
C ILE A 113 -3.58 -12.68 -13.69
N VAL A 114 -2.33 -12.21 -13.66
CA VAL A 114 -1.66 -11.70 -12.46
C VAL A 114 -1.54 -10.18 -12.55
N TRP A 115 -2.22 -9.48 -11.68
CA TRP A 115 -2.16 -8.02 -11.58
C TRP A 115 -1.02 -7.60 -10.66
N ASP A 116 -0.09 -6.78 -11.14
CA ASP A 116 0.95 -6.21 -10.26
C ASP A 116 0.34 -5.13 -9.36
N VAL A 117 0.69 -5.10 -8.08
CA VAL A 117 0.03 -4.30 -7.05
C VAL A 117 -1.46 -4.64 -6.90
N GLY A 118 -2.22 -4.65 -7.99
CA GLY A 118 -3.65 -4.96 -8.03
C GLY A 118 -4.59 -3.80 -7.67
N HIS A 119 -4.07 -2.61 -7.44
CA HIS A 119 -4.86 -1.40 -7.16
C HIS A 119 -5.70 -0.94 -8.36
N GLN A 120 -5.42 -1.43 -9.56
CA GLN A 120 -6.11 -1.18 -10.83
C GLN A 120 -7.15 -2.25 -11.20
N ALA A 121 -7.43 -3.22 -10.31
CA ALA A 121 -8.22 -4.41 -10.64
C ALA A 121 -9.72 -4.31 -10.36
N TYR A 122 -10.29 -3.10 -10.20
CA TYR A 122 -11.73 -2.98 -9.91
C TYR A 122 -12.59 -3.41 -11.10
N ALA A 123 -12.20 -3.07 -12.34
CA ALA A 123 -12.86 -3.57 -13.55
C ALA A 123 -12.83 -5.11 -13.63
N HIS A 124 -11.72 -5.73 -13.25
CA HIS A 124 -11.59 -7.18 -13.14
C HIS A 124 -12.59 -7.76 -12.13
N LYS A 125 -12.72 -7.16 -10.93
CA LYS A 125 -13.72 -7.59 -9.94
C LYS A 125 -15.17 -7.50 -10.49
N VAL A 126 -15.48 -6.41 -11.19
CA VAL A 126 -16.80 -6.21 -11.80
C VAL A 126 -17.11 -7.29 -12.83
N LEU A 127 -16.20 -7.54 -13.77
CA LEU A 127 -16.39 -8.53 -14.85
C LEU A 127 -16.36 -9.99 -14.37
N THR A 128 -15.91 -10.23 -13.14
CA THR A 128 -15.81 -11.57 -12.54
C THR A 128 -16.87 -11.81 -11.46
N GLY A 129 -18.06 -11.19 -11.61
CA GLY A 129 -19.25 -11.48 -10.82
C GLY A 129 -19.38 -10.73 -9.50
N ARG A 130 -18.50 -9.72 -9.24
CA ARG A 130 -18.53 -8.93 -7.99
C ARG A 130 -19.08 -7.52 -8.18
N ARG A 131 -19.76 -7.26 -9.32
CA ARG A 131 -20.33 -5.97 -9.68
C ARG A 131 -21.18 -5.36 -8.57
N ASP A 132 -22.16 -6.11 -8.07
CA ASP A 132 -23.15 -5.61 -7.12
C ASP A 132 -22.55 -5.41 -5.70
N GLN A 133 -21.39 -5.98 -5.44
CA GLN A 133 -20.66 -5.83 -4.19
C GLN A 133 -19.60 -4.72 -4.24
N LEU A 134 -19.32 -4.13 -5.41
CA LEU A 134 -18.20 -3.18 -5.56
C LEU A 134 -18.33 -1.95 -4.64
N GLY A 135 -19.55 -1.53 -4.32
CA GLY A 135 -19.79 -0.44 -3.35
C GLY A 135 -19.36 -0.75 -1.91
N THR A 136 -19.04 -2.01 -1.59
CA THR A 136 -18.53 -2.45 -0.28
C THR A 136 -17.00 -2.56 -0.22
N ILE A 137 -16.32 -2.26 -1.33
CA ILE A 137 -14.86 -2.43 -1.40
C ILE A 137 -14.18 -1.62 -0.30
N ARG A 138 -13.17 -2.21 0.37
CA ARG A 138 -12.43 -1.62 1.49
C ARG A 138 -13.24 -1.43 2.79
N SER A 139 -14.52 -1.81 2.81
CA SER A 139 -15.34 -1.81 4.02
C SER A 139 -15.22 -3.16 4.73
N LYS A 140 -15.41 -3.18 6.04
CA LYS A 140 -15.43 -4.42 6.82
C LYS A 140 -16.44 -5.42 6.23
N ASP A 141 -16.03 -6.68 6.11
CA ASP A 141 -16.82 -7.77 5.54
C ASP A 141 -17.23 -7.55 4.06
N GLY A 142 -16.68 -6.54 3.40
CA GLY A 142 -16.87 -6.25 1.98
C GLY A 142 -15.72 -6.77 1.13
N LEU A 143 -15.66 -6.29 -0.13
CA LEU A 143 -14.59 -6.66 -1.05
C LEU A 143 -13.24 -6.05 -0.63
N THR A 144 -12.18 -6.84 -0.81
CA THR A 144 -10.79 -6.37 -0.60
C THR A 144 -10.38 -5.33 -1.63
N ALA A 145 -9.44 -4.46 -1.26
CA ALA A 145 -8.90 -3.42 -2.16
C ALA A 145 -8.14 -4.00 -3.37
N PHE A 146 -7.61 -5.21 -3.22
CA PHE A 146 -6.73 -5.89 -4.18
C PHE A 146 -7.29 -7.26 -4.53
N PRO A 147 -6.84 -7.90 -5.64
CA PRO A 147 -7.11 -9.31 -5.89
C PRO A 147 -6.68 -10.19 -4.72
N GLU A 148 -7.58 -11.09 -4.30
CA GLU A 148 -7.36 -12.03 -3.20
C GLU A 148 -7.94 -13.39 -3.53
N ARG A 149 -7.12 -14.45 -3.46
CA ARG A 149 -7.51 -15.82 -3.83
C ARG A 149 -8.67 -16.39 -3.00
N ALA A 150 -8.84 -15.92 -1.78
CA ALA A 150 -9.96 -16.33 -0.95
C ALA A 150 -11.29 -15.67 -1.36
N GLU A 151 -11.24 -14.54 -2.07
CA GLU A 151 -12.41 -13.79 -2.52
C GLU A 151 -13.00 -14.36 -3.82
N SER A 152 -12.15 -14.77 -4.76
CA SER A 152 -12.60 -15.24 -6.06
C SER A 152 -11.61 -16.21 -6.72
N VAL A 153 -12.16 -17.18 -7.47
CA VAL A 153 -11.36 -18.12 -8.31
C VAL A 153 -10.65 -17.40 -9.46
N TYR A 154 -11.09 -16.20 -9.82
CA TYR A 154 -10.48 -15.37 -10.86
C TYR A 154 -9.28 -14.57 -10.32
N ASP A 155 -9.13 -14.45 -9.02
CA ASP A 155 -8.00 -13.79 -8.37
C ASP A 155 -6.86 -14.81 -8.22
N THR A 156 -6.10 -15.02 -9.27
CA THR A 156 -5.13 -16.10 -9.39
C THR A 156 -3.96 -16.00 -8.42
N PHE A 157 -3.61 -14.77 -8.03
CA PHE A 157 -2.57 -14.47 -7.04
C PHE A 157 -2.98 -13.29 -6.16
N GLY A 158 -2.79 -13.43 -4.84
CA GLY A 158 -3.00 -12.33 -3.89
C GLY A 158 -1.89 -11.29 -4.03
N VAL A 159 -2.27 -10.03 -4.14
CA VAL A 159 -1.36 -8.91 -4.41
C VAL A 159 -1.59 -7.74 -3.45
N GLY A 160 -0.80 -6.70 -3.56
CA GLY A 160 -0.83 -5.49 -2.72
C GLY A 160 0.50 -4.75 -2.77
N HIS A 161 1.62 -5.50 -2.77
CA HIS A 161 2.95 -4.96 -3.02
C HIS A 161 3.31 -5.07 -4.50
N SER A 162 4.12 -4.13 -5.00
CA SER A 162 4.53 -4.06 -6.41
C SER A 162 5.58 -5.10 -6.80
N SER A 163 5.81 -5.24 -8.10
CA SER A 163 6.96 -5.93 -8.70
C SER A 163 6.98 -7.44 -8.51
N THR A 164 5.83 -8.05 -8.13
CA THR A 164 5.72 -9.48 -7.86
C THR A 164 5.11 -10.27 -9.01
N SER A 165 4.40 -9.61 -9.93
CA SER A 165 3.57 -10.28 -10.95
C SER A 165 4.36 -11.16 -11.89
N ILE A 166 5.52 -10.70 -12.37
CA ILE A 166 6.35 -11.47 -13.33
C ILE A 166 6.89 -12.73 -12.65
N SER A 167 7.39 -12.63 -11.41
CA SER A 167 7.85 -13.81 -10.65
C SER A 167 6.72 -14.81 -10.41
N ALA A 168 5.56 -14.32 -9.99
CA ALA A 168 4.40 -15.19 -9.73
C ALA A 168 3.92 -15.86 -11.04
N GLY A 169 3.82 -15.08 -12.13
CA GLY A 169 3.43 -15.59 -13.44
C GLY A 169 4.43 -16.58 -14.01
N LEU A 170 5.74 -16.33 -13.86
CA LEU A 170 6.78 -17.26 -14.23
C LEU A 170 6.61 -18.60 -13.49
N GLY A 171 6.43 -18.56 -12.18
CA GLY A 171 6.18 -19.77 -11.39
C GLY A 171 4.94 -20.52 -11.85
N MET A 172 3.86 -19.82 -12.21
CA MET A 172 2.65 -20.43 -12.77
C MET A 172 2.91 -21.06 -14.15
N SER A 173 3.58 -20.34 -15.06
CA SER A 173 3.92 -20.84 -16.39
C SER A 173 4.76 -22.13 -16.32
N LEU A 174 5.80 -22.13 -15.48
CA LEU A 174 6.64 -23.31 -15.26
C LEU A 174 5.85 -24.50 -14.68
N ALA A 175 4.95 -24.23 -13.72
CA ALA A 175 4.08 -25.26 -13.14
C ALA A 175 3.10 -25.84 -14.16
N LEU A 176 2.50 -25.00 -15.01
CA LEU A 176 1.61 -25.42 -16.09
C LEU A 176 2.36 -26.27 -17.13
N ARG A 177 3.56 -25.84 -17.54
CA ARG A 177 4.44 -26.61 -18.43
C ARG A 177 4.79 -27.99 -17.84
N TYR A 178 5.13 -28.04 -16.55
CA TYR A 178 5.41 -29.31 -15.86
C TYR A 178 4.18 -30.24 -15.81
N GLN A 179 2.98 -29.67 -15.74
CA GLN A 179 1.70 -30.41 -15.73
C GLN A 179 1.19 -30.70 -17.15
N GLU A 180 1.91 -30.31 -18.20
CA GLU A 180 1.49 -30.42 -19.61
C GLU A 180 0.13 -29.74 -19.90
N ARG A 181 -0.12 -28.61 -19.24
CA ARG A 181 -1.35 -27.82 -19.37
C ARG A 181 -1.11 -26.58 -20.24
N PRO A 182 -1.92 -26.38 -21.32
CA PRO A 182 -1.65 -25.36 -22.34
C PRO A 182 -2.25 -23.97 -21.99
N GLN A 183 -2.47 -23.63 -20.71
CA GLN A 183 -3.06 -22.36 -20.33
C GLN A 183 -2.07 -21.21 -20.46
N THR A 184 -2.59 -20.05 -20.82
CA THR A 184 -1.84 -18.79 -20.90
C THR A 184 -1.70 -18.15 -19.52
N VAL A 185 -0.52 -17.62 -19.22
CA VAL A 185 -0.28 -16.77 -18.05
C VAL A 185 0.04 -15.36 -18.53
N ALA A 186 -0.80 -14.39 -18.15
CA ALA A 186 -0.65 -12.98 -18.46
C ALA A 186 -0.35 -12.19 -17.18
N CYS A 187 0.75 -11.41 -17.17
CA CYS A 187 1.14 -10.53 -16.08
C CYS A 187 0.94 -9.08 -16.51
N VAL A 188 0.12 -8.33 -15.80
CA VAL A 188 -0.07 -6.88 -16.02
C VAL A 188 0.73 -6.11 -15.00
N ILE A 189 1.74 -5.35 -15.46
CA ILE A 189 2.65 -4.60 -14.60
C ILE A 189 2.72 -3.14 -15.06
N GLY A 190 2.67 -2.19 -14.11
CA GLY A 190 2.86 -0.76 -14.39
C GLY A 190 4.32 -0.37 -14.52
N ASP A 191 4.59 0.73 -15.22
CA ASP A 191 5.93 1.31 -15.37
C ASP A 191 6.62 1.61 -14.03
N GLY A 192 5.87 2.13 -13.05
CA GLY A 192 6.39 2.32 -11.69
C GLY A 192 6.79 1.01 -11.00
N ALA A 193 5.99 -0.04 -11.13
CA ALA A 193 6.28 -1.35 -10.53
C ALA A 193 7.46 -2.06 -11.21
N MET A 194 7.73 -1.75 -12.48
CA MET A 194 8.91 -2.25 -13.20
C MET A 194 10.23 -1.71 -12.64
N THR A 195 10.22 -0.65 -11.82
CA THR A 195 11.45 -0.12 -11.21
C THR A 195 11.98 -0.99 -10.06
N GLY A 196 11.16 -1.89 -9.52
CA GLY A 196 11.59 -2.81 -8.47
C GLY A 196 12.54 -3.90 -8.97
N GLY A 197 13.61 -4.19 -8.21
CA GLY A 197 14.66 -5.16 -8.60
C GLY A 197 14.11 -6.53 -8.95
N MET A 198 13.11 -7.02 -8.19
CA MET A 198 12.52 -8.34 -8.42
C MET A 198 11.87 -8.49 -9.80
N ALA A 199 11.35 -7.41 -10.40
CA ALA A 199 10.83 -7.46 -11.76
C ALA A 199 11.94 -7.79 -12.77
N PHE A 200 13.14 -7.21 -12.60
CA PHE A 200 14.31 -7.49 -13.44
C PHE A 200 14.88 -8.90 -13.18
N GLU A 201 14.91 -9.34 -11.92
CA GLU A 201 15.32 -10.72 -11.56
C GLU A 201 14.40 -11.74 -12.24
N ALA A 202 13.08 -11.51 -12.19
CA ALA A 202 12.10 -12.38 -12.83
C ALA A 202 12.19 -12.38 -14.36
N MET A 203 12.43 -11.22 -14.98
CA MET A 203 12.64 -11.14 -16.43
C MET A 203 13.90 -11.93 -16.86
N ASN A 204 14.98 -11.78 -16.11
CA ASN A 204 16.22 -12.53 -16.38
C ASN A 204 16.00 -14.05 -16.31
N ASP A 205 15.27 -14.53 -15.30
CA ASP A 205 14.98 -15.97 -15.14
C ASP A 205 13.97 -16.47 -16.19
N ALA A 206 12.95 -15.67 -16.54
CA ALA A 206 11.96 -16.02 -17.56
C ALA A 206 12.61 -16.34 -18.92
N VAL A 207 13.63 -15.57 -19.30
CA VAL A 207 14.44 -15.82 -20.52
C VAL A 207 15.28 -17.09 -20.37
N GLN A 208 15.93 -17.28 -19.23
CA GLN A 208 16.71 -18.51 -18.97
C GLN A 208 15.86 -19.78 -19.03
N GLN A 209 14.61 -19.69 -18.60
CA GLN A 209 13.66 -20.81 -18.60
C GLN A 209 12.95 -21.00 -19.92
N ASP A 210 13.10 -20.09 -20.89
CA ASP A 210 12.31 -20.04 -22.12
C ASP A 210 10.80 -20.23 -21.81
N ALA A 211 10.31 -19.39 -20.89
CA ALA A 211 8.97 -19.56 -20.33
C ALA A 211 7.91 -18.92 -21.24
N ASP A 212 6.83 -19.66 -21.53
CA ASP A 212 5.65 -19.10 -22.17
C ASP A 212 4.93 -18.15 -21.22
N LEU A 213 5.33 -16.88 -21.24
CA LEU A 213 4.87 -15.84 -20.34
C LEU A 213 4.54 -14.57 -21.10
N LEU A 214 3.30 -14.11 -20.99
CA LEU A 214 2.85 -12.85 -21.58
C LEU A 214 2.90 -11.74 -20.54
N VAL A 215 3.89 -10.85 -20.64
CA VAL A 215 4.01 -9.66 -19.80
C VAL A 215 3.40 -8.47 -20.53
N ILE A 216 2.45 -7.78 -19.91
CA ILE A 216 1.82 -6.56 -20.43
C ILE A 216 2.32 -5.39 -19.58
N LEU A 217 3.21 -4.60 -20.16
CA LEU A 217 3.69 -3.38 -19.55
C LEU A 217 2.70 -2.25 -19.80
N ASN A 218 2.01 -1.82 -18.76
CA ASN A 218 1.10 -0.69 -18.78
C ASN A 218 1.85 0.59 -18.41
N ASP A 219 2.32 1.31 -19.42
CA ASP A 219 3.05 2.58 -19.28
C ASP A 219 2.06 3.75 -19.27
N ASN A 220 1.98 4.46 -18.15
CA ASN A 220 1.18 5.68 -18.03
C ASN A 220 2.00 6.88 -17.52
N ASP A 221 3.34 6.75 -17.50
CA ASP A 221 4.30 7.75 -17.01
C ASP A 221 4.05 8.20 -15.57
N MET A 222 3.47 7.31 -14.78
CA MET A 222 3.05 7.58 -13.39
C MET A 222 3.27 6.37 -12.50
N SER A 223 3.88 6.64 -11.36
CA SER A 223 3.86 5.80 -10.16
C SER A 223 2.73 6.27 -9.22
N ILE A 224 2.95 6.35 -7.93
CA ILE A 224 2.12 7.13 -6.99
C ILE A 224 2.31 8.62 -7.31
N SER A 225 3.56 9.07 -7.44
CA SER A 225 4.01 10.34 -8.01
C SER A 225 4.39 10.19 -9.50
N CYS A 226 4.96 11.22 -10.10
CA CYS A 226 5.49 11.14 -11.46
C CYS A 226 6.64 10.15 -11.54
N SER A 227 6.68 9.33 -12.60
CA SER A 227 7.76 8.38 -12.83
C SER A 227 9.10 9.09 -13.01
N ILE A 228 10.13 8.56 -12.34
CA ILE A 228 11.49 9.13 -12.34
C ILE A 228 12.53 8.08 -12.72
N GLY A 229 13.72 8.53 -13.05
CA GLY A 229 14.88 7.70 -13.28
C GLY A 229 15.13 7.31 -14.74
N GLY A 230 16.17 6.48 -14.93
CA GLY A 230 16.64 6.05 -16.25
C GLY A 230 15.64 5.18 -16.99
N PHE A 231 14.90 4.34 -16.25
CA PHE A 231 13.90 3.44 -16.83
C PHE A 231 12.70 4.21 -17.42
N SER A 232 12.13 5.16 -16.66
CA SER A 232 11.06 6.05 -17.16
C SER A 232 11.51 6.82 -18.39
N ARG A 233 12.78 7.32 -18.38
CA ARG A 233 13.36 7.98 -19.54
C ARG A 233 13.48 7.06 -20.75
N HIS A 234 13.84 5.79 -20.55
CA HIS A 234 13.89 4.79 -21.61
C HIS A 234 12.51 4.55 -22.24
N LEU A 235 11.44 4.38 -21.42
CA LEU A 235 10.09 4.23 -21.93
C LEU A 235 9.62 5.47 -22.70
N ALA A 236 9.91 6.67 -22.19
CA ALA A 236 9.61 7.91 -22.89
C ALA A 236 10.26 7.97 -24.28
N MET A 237 11.54 7.52 -24.41
CA MET A 237 12.24 7.47 -25.70
C MET A 237 11.59 6.48 -26.67
N LEU A 238 11.15 5.31 -26.21
CA LEU A 238 10.43 4.36 -27.05
C LEU A 238 9.15 4.97 -27.62
N TRP A 239 8.44 5.74 -26.80
CA TRP A 239 7.23 6.44 -27.21
C TRP A 239 7.51 7.60 -28.18
N GLU A 240 8.49 8.45 -27.88
CA GLU A 240 8.84 9.63 -28.69
C GLU A 240 9.47 9.29 -30.04
N SER A 241 9.95 8.04 -30.22
CA SER A 241 10.51 7.58 -31.48
C SER A 241 9.55 7.72 -32.67
N GLY A 242 8.22 7.70 -32.43
CA GLY A 242 7.19 7.71 -33.47
C GLY A 242 7.01 6.37 -34.19
N TYR A 243 7.72 5.33 -33.76
CA TYR A 243 7.65 3.98 -34.31
C TYR A 243 7.07 3.00 -33.27
N GLN A 244 6.64 1.84 -33.74
CA GLN A 244 6.26 0.71 -32.91
C GLN A 244 6.80 -0.59 -33.51
N VAL A 245 7.03 -1.59 -32.69
CA VAL A 245 7.27 -2.96 -33.12
C VAL A 245 5.94 -3.67 -33.14
N ASP A 246 5.36 -3.84 -34.29
CA ASP A 246 4.09 -4.55 -34.49
C ASP A 246 4.31 -6.06 -34.63
N ILE A 247 3.23 -6.83 -34.57
CA ILE A 247 3.21 -8.27 -34.67
C ILE A 247 2.59 -8.70 -35.99
N SER A 248 3.32 -9.53 -36.74
CA SER A 248 2.80 -10.15 -37.99
C SER A 248 1.83 -11.29 -37.67
N GLU A 249 1.09 -11.73 -38.67
CA GLU A 249 0.22 -12.94 -38.57
C GLU A 249 0.99 -14.21 -38.18
N SER A 250 2.28 -14.27 -38.46
CA SER A 250 3.16 -15.37 -38.08
C SER A 250 3.80 -15.21 -36.70
N GLY A 251 3.48 -14.14 -35.96
CA GLY A 251 4.06 -13.85 -34.63
C GLY A 251 5.42 -13.13 -34.69
N ALA A 252 5.95 -12.83 -35.88
CA ALA A 252 7.25 -12.16 -36.01
C ALA A 252 7.14 -10.64 -35.76
N PRO A 253 8.14 -10.00 -35.11
CA PRO A 253 8.17 -8.56 -34.92
C PRO A 253 8.40 -7.80 -36.22
N ILE A 254 7.64 -6.73 -36.44
CA ILE A 254 7.75 -5.84 -37.62
C ILE A 254 7.86 -4.40 -37.14
N LEU A 255 8.95 -3.73 -37.51
CA LEU A 255 9.08 -2.27 -37.21
C LEU A 255 8.21 -1.49 -38.19
N CYS A 256 7.31 -0.66 -37.68
CA CYS A 256 6.45 0.21 -38.50
C CYS A 256 6.31 1.60 -37.83
N GLN A 257 5.96 2.58 -38.67
CA GLN A 257 5.62 3.90 -38.20
C GLN A 257 4.24 3.86 -37.54
N ARG A 258 4.13 4.46 -36.36
CA ARG A 258 2.88 4.46 -35.59
C ARG A 258 1.80 5.27 -36.33
N PRO A 259 0.62 4.70 -36.59
CA PRO A 259 -0.48 5.43 -37.17
C PRO A 259 -1.04 6.39 -36.09
N ASN A 260 -1.27 7.64 -36.45
CA ASN A 260 -1.85 8.69 -35.60
C ASN A 260 -1.04 9.05 -34.34
N MET A 261 -0.02 9.88 -34.48
CA MET A 261 0.47 10.69 -33.39
C MET A 261 -0.50 11.88 -33.15
N GLN A 262 -1.70 11.63 -32.63
CA GLN A 262 -2.36 12.70 -31.88
C GLN A 262 -1.55 12.90 -30.62
N ALA A 263 -1.09 14.13 -30.45
CA ALA A 263 -0.18 14.53 -29.39
C ALA A 263 -0.66 14.05 -28.02
N PHE A 264 -0.08 12.98 -27.57
CA PHE A 264 -0.05 12.71 -26.15
C PHE A 264 0.93 13.73 -25.59
N ASP A 265 0.40 14.74 -24.92
CA ASP A 265 1.20 15.76 -24.27
C ASP A 265 1.87 15.17 -23.02
N ARG A 266 2.87 14.30 -23.23
CA ARG A 266 3.84 13.99 -22.19
C ARG A 266 4.47 15.32 -21.83
N ARG A 267 4.11 15.86 -20.69
CA ARG A 267 4.61 17.12 -20.17
C ARG A 267 6.11 17.11 -20.36
N LYS A 268 6.63 18.06 -21.13
CA LYS A 268 8.00 18.22 -21.63
C LYS A 268 9.09 18.12 -20.54
N ARG A 269 9.15 17.02 -19.80
CA ARG A 269 10.16 16.79 -18.75
C ARG A 269 11.51 16.30 -19.29
N HIS A 270 11.54 15.82 -20.54
CA HIS A 270 12.74 15.21 -21.13
C HIS A 270 13.26 15.88 -22.39
N SER A 271 13.07 17.19 -22.55
CA SER A 271 13.40 17.98 -23.76
C SER A 271 14.89 18.01 -24.16
N ALA A 272 15.75 17.20 -23.56
CA ALA A 272 17.21 17.21 -23.80
C ALA A 272 17.76 15.92 -24.46
N LEU A 273 16.92 15.01 -24.96
CA LEU A 273 17.41 13.79 -25.58
C LEU A 273 17.64 14.00 -27.10
N ARG A 274 18.92 14.09 -27.50
CA ARG A 274 19.33 14.34 -28.88
C ARG A 274 19.51 13.09 -29.74
N ASP A 275 19.56 11.89 -29.15
CA ASP A 275 19.79 10.65 -29.88
C ASP A 275 18.66 9.69 -29.57
N VAL A 276 17.77 9.41 -30.56
CA VAL A 276 16.71 8.42 -30.46
C VAL A 276 17.35 7.03 -30.62
N PRO A 277 17.31 6.16 -29.59
CA PRO A 277 17.75 4.78 -29.74
C PRO A 277 16.91 4.10 -30.83
N GLN A 278 17.52 3.23 -31.61
CA GLN A 278 16.77 2.39 -32.52
C GLN A 278 15.86 1.49 -31.70
N LEU A 279 14.56 1.47 -31.98
CA LEU A 279 13.55 0.65 -31.28
C LEU A 279 13.92 -0.85 -31.30
N GLU A 280 14.72 -1.23 -32.27
CA GLU A 280 15.22 -2.59 -32.41
C GLU A 280 16.18 -3.02 -31.29
N ASP A 281 16.80 -2.07 -30.57
CA ASP A 281 17.78 -2.33 -29.51
C ASP A 281 17.27 -1.86 -28.13
N ASN A 282 15.97 -2.03 -27.83
CA ASN A 282 15.43 -1.67 -26.53
C ASN A 282 15.86 -2.65 -25.41
N LEU A 283 15.74 -2.19 -24.17
CA LEU A 283 16.16 -2.94 -22.97
C LEU A 283 15.53 -4.35 -22.91
N PHE A 284 14.25 -4.49 -23.24
CA PHE A 284 13.52 -5.77 -23.14
C PHE A 284 14.04 -6.79 -24.14
N LYS A 285 14.29 -6.37 -25.37
CA LYS A 285 14.90 -7.22 -26.40
C LYS A 285 16.36 -7.56 -26.05
N ALA A 286 17.11 -6.60 -25.48
CA ALA A 286 18.48 -6.85 -25.04
C ALA A 286 18.58 -7.90 -23.93
N ILE A 287 17.57 -7.98 -23.05
CA ILE A 287 17.46 -9.04 -22.01
C ILE A 287 17.08 -10.39 -22.64
N GLY A 288 16.31 -10.40 -23.75
CA GLY A 288 15.89 -11.63 -24.45
C GLY A 288 14.38 -11.83 -24.58
N PHE A 289 13.56 -10.83 -24.21
CA PHE A 289 12.12 -10.87 -24.48
C PHE A 289 11.81 -10.60 -25.95
N THR A 290 10.79 -11.26 -26.47
CA THR A 290 10.13 -10.83 -27.69
C THR A 290 9.29 -9.59 -27.36
N TYR A 291 9.70 -8.43 -27.85
CA TYR A 291 9.09 -7.14 -27.52
C TYR A 291 8.15 -6.69 -28.63
N PHE A 292 6.95 -6.24 -28.25
CA PHE A 292 5.96 -5.58 -29.12
C PHE A 292 5.50 -4.27 -28.48
N GLY A 293 5.32 -3.21 -29.28
CA GLY A 293 4.81 -1.93 -28.84
C GLY A 293 5.72 -0.74 -29.15
N PRO A 294 5.43 0.43 -28.57
CA PRO A 294 4.28 0.73 -27.70
C PRO A 294 2.98 0.91 -28.49
N PHE A 295 1.88 0.34 -28.01
CA PHE A 295 0.53 0.44 -28.62
C PHE A 295 -0.38 1.35 -27.79
N ASP A 296 -1.47 1.84 -28.40
CA ASP A 296 -2.52 2.57 -27.68
C ASP A 296 -3.35 1.62 -26.82
N GLY A 297 -3.19 1.69 -25.51
CA GLY A 297 -3.91 0.89 -24.52
C GLY A 297 -5.40 1.25 -24.37
N HIS A 298 -5.90 2.28 -25.07
CA HIS A 298 -7.31 2.66 -25.12
C HIS A 298 -8.00 2.29 -26.42
N ASN A 299 -7.29 1.63 -27.33
CA ASN A 299 -7.82 1.18 -28.61
C ASN A 299 -8.20 -0.32 -28.53
N ILE A 300 -9.49 -0.62 -28.27
CA ILE A 300 -9.98 -2.01 -28.16
C ILE A 300 -9.65 -2.87 -29.40
N PRO A 301 -9.96 -2.43 -30.65
CA PRO A 301 -9.60 -3.21 -31.84
C PRO A 301 -8.10 -3.55 -31.91
N GLU A 302 -7.23 -2.61 -31.58
CA GLU A 302 -5.78 -2.82 -31.58
C GLU A 302 -5.34 -3.79 -30.47
N LEU A 303 -5.84 -3.60 -29.24
CA LEU A 303 -5.58 -4.50 -28.12
C LEU A 303 -5.99 -5.94 -28.43
N LEU A 304 -7.20 -6.14 -28.96
CA LEU A 304 -7.70 -7.47 -29.32
C LEU A 304 -6.79 -8.14 -30.35
N ARG A 305 -6.40 -7.40 -31.40
CA ARG A 305 -5.50 -7.91 -32.44
C ARG A 305 -4.13 -8.28 -31.86
N VAL A 306 -3.50 -7.34 -31.17
CA VAL A 306 -2.13 -7.51 -30.68
C VAL A 306 -2.04 -8.61 -29.63
N LEU A 307 -2.92 -8.61 -28.64
CA LEU A 307 -2.90 -9.61 -27.57
C LEU A 307 -3.27 -11.01 -28.08
N SER A 308 -4.19 -11.10 -29.08
CA SER A 308 -4.52 -12.38 -29.71
C SER A 308 -3.33 -13.01 -30.46
N LEU A 309 -2.51 -12.19 -31.09
CA LEU A 309 -1.30 -12.66 -31.78
C LEU A 309 -0.17 -12.93 -30.78
N ALA A 310 0.05 -12.02 -29.81
CA ALA A 310 1.14 -12.13 -28.83
C ALA A 310 1.04 -13.40 -27.96
N LYS A 311 -0.17 -13.81 -27.56
CA LYS A 311 -0.36 -15.05 -26.80
C LYS A 311 -0.03 -16.34 -27.54
N GLN A 312 0.17 -16.28 -28.87
CA GLN A 312 0.56 -17.43 -29.71
C GLN A 312 2.08 -17.51 -29.88
N VAL A 313 2.82 -16.50 -29.51
CA VAL A 313 4.28 -16.48 -29.60
C VAL A 313 4.85 -17.25 -28.42
N SER A 314 5.70 -18.23 -28.72
CA SER A 314 6.39 -19.04 -27.70
C SER A 314 7.50 -18.25 -27.02
N GLY A 315 7.81 -18.61 -25.77
CA GLY A 315 8.81 -17.96 -24.95
C GLY A 315 8.32 -16.68 -24.26
N PRO A 316 9.20 -15.92 -23.63
CA PRO A 316 8.83 -14.72 -22.88
C PRO A 316 8.52 -13.56 -23.84
N VAL A 317 7.29 -13.08 -23.78
CA VAL A 317 6.75 -11.98 -24.60
C VAL A 317 6.43 -10.78 -23.73
N LEU A 318 6.83 -9.58 -24.17
CA LEU A 318 6.44 -8.33 -23.54
C LEU A 318 5.66 -7.46 -24.54
N VAL A 319 4.41 -7.17 -24.19
CA VAL A 319 3.56 -6.21 -24.92
C VAL A 319 3.55 -4.90 -24.14
N HIS A 320 4.13 -3.87 -24.72
CA HIS A 320 4.14 -2.52 -24.15
C HIS A 320 2.93 -1.75 -24.65
N ILE A 321 2.05 -1.38 -23.74
CA ILE A 321 0.91 -0.52 -24.04
C ILE A 321 1.06 0.80 -23.30
N TYR A 322 0.47 1.82 -23.87
CA TYR A 322 0.46 3.15 -23.33
C TYR A 322 -0.96 3.56 -22.93
N THR A 323 -1.14 4.03 -21.69
CA THR A 323 -2.45 4.42 -21.15
C THR A 323 -2.42 5.79 -20.45
N THR A 324 -3.60 6.34 -20.21
CA THR A 324 -3.79 7.58 -19.45
C THR A 324 -4.39 7.28 -18.09
N LYS A 325 -3.68 7.59 -17.02
CA LYS A 325 -4.21 7.48 -15.64
C LYS A 325 -5.39 8.44 -15.49
N GLY A 326 -6.56 7.92 -15.10
CA GLY A 326 -7.79 8.72 -14.99
C GLY A 326 -8.61 8.84 -16.27
N LYS A 327 -8.31 8.05 -17.32
CA LYS A 327 -8.95 8.09 -18.64
C LYS A 327 -10.47 8.19 -18.58
N GLY A 328 -11.03 9.17 -19.32
CA GLY A 328 -12.47 9.43 -19.42
C GLY A 328 -13.05 10.20 -18.24
N PHE A 329 -12.21 10.64 -17.27
CA PHE A 329 -12.64 11.57 -16.21
C PHE A 329 -11.71 12.79 -16.19
N ALA A 330 -12.16 13.91 -16.76
CA ALA A 330 -11.31 15.07 -16.99
C ALA A 330 -10.56 15.60 -15.75
N PRO A 331 -11.17 15.64 -14.54
CA PRO A 331 -10.43 16.06 -13.36
C PRO A 331 -9.24 15.13 -13.00
N ALA A 332 -9.39 13.80 -13.21
CA ALA A 332 -8.31 12.85 -12.93
C ALA A 332 -7.23 12.86 -14.01
N GLU A 333 -7.59 13.10 -15.26
CA GLU A 333 -6.60 13.31 -16.34
C GLU A 333 -5.77 14.58 -16.10
N ALA A 334 -6.39 15.62 -15.54
CA ALA A 334 -5.72 16.89 -15.23
C ALA A 334 -4.82 16.81 -13.97
N ASP A 335 -5.21 16.02 -12.96
CA ASP A 335 -4.45 15.83 -11.70
C ASP A 335 -4.35 14.33 -11.35
N PRO A 336 -3.55 13.54 -12.08
CA PRO A 336 -3.46 12.09 -11.88
C PRO A 336 -2.85 11.69 -10.51
N VAL A 337 -2.09 12.58 -9.87
CA VAL A 337 -1.55 12.38 -8.51
C VAL A 337 -2.67 12.56 -7.49
N GLY A 338 -3.39 13.67 -7.57
CA GLY A 338 -4.50 13.96 -6.66
C GLY A 338 -5.66 12.99 -6.73
N TYR A 339 -5.86 12.35 -7.89
CA TYR A 339 -6.86 11.32 -8.12
C TYR A 339 -6.29 9.90 -8.12
N HIS A 340 -5.13 9.67 -7.53
CA HIS A 340 -4.62 8.30 -7.31
C HIS A 340 -5.61 7.49 -6.47
N ALA A 341 -6.14 8.09 -5.40
CA ALA A 341 -7.24 7.56 -4.59
C ALA A 341 -8.19 8.68 -4.19
N ILE A 342 -9.47 8.36 -4.05
CA ILE A 342 -10.50 9.32 -3.58
C ILE A 342 -11.12 8.84 -2.26
N SER A 343 -11.61 9.81 -1.48
CA SER A 343 -12.44 9.51 -0.31
C SER A 343 -13.89 9.25 -0.74
N LYS A 344 -14.63 8.52 0.09
CA LYS A 344 -16.08 8.35 -0.08
C LYS A 344 -16.77 9.72 -0.14
N LEU A 345 -17.67 9.90 -1.11
CA LEU A 345 -18.46 11.12 -1.22
C LEU A 345 -19.45 11.27 -0.05
N PRO A 346 -19.66 12.48 0.48
CA PRO A 346 -20.66 12.71 1.52
C PRO A 346 -22.08 12.36 1.06
N ALA A 347 -22.92 11.88 1.99
CA ALA A 347 -24.28 11.46 1.69
C ALA A 347 -25.26 12.63 1.40
N GLU A 348 -24.94 13.87 1.78
CA GLU A 348 -25.82 15.03 1.67
C GLU A 348 -25.48 15.93 0.48
N ASP A 349 -26.52 16.61 -0.05
CA ASP A 349 -26.52 17.51 -1.20
C ASP A 349 -25.46 18.61 -1.11
N ILE A 350 -24.28 18.36 -1.62
CA ILE A 350 -23.34 19.42 -1.92
C ILE A 350 -23.49 19.75 -3.40
N VAL A 351 -24.07 20.88 -3.67
CA VAL A 351 -23.97 21.64 -4.92
C VAL A 351 -22.50 21.64 -5.33
N ALA A 352 -22.21 21.24 -6.56
CA ALA A 352 -20.93 21.18 -7.24
C ALA A 352 -19.77 21.80 -6.44
N CYS A 353 -19.19 21.05 -5.51
CA CYS A 353 -17.92 21.42 -4.88
C CYS A 353 -16.80 21.02 -5.83
N ASP A 354 -16.13 22.02 -6.33
CA ASP A 354 -14.87 21.92 -7.02
C ASP A 354 -13.84 21.28 -6.05
N PHE A 355 -13.46 20.01 -6.28
CA PHE A 355 -12.48 19.30 -5.44
C PHE A 355 -11.15 20.06 -5.32
N ALA A 356 -10.83 20.92 -6.31
CA ALA A 356 -9.73 21.86 -6.26
C ALA A 356 -9.92 22.93 -5.17
N GLN A 357 -11.17 23.37 -4.91
CA GLN A 357 -11.49 24.32 -3.84
C GLN A 357 -11.47 23.65 -2.46
N GLU A 358 -11.84 22.37 -2.34
CA GLU A 358 -11.76 21.63 -1.07
C GLU A 358 -10.29 21.35 -0.70
N LYS A 359 -9.45 21.00 -1.65
CA LYS A 359 -7.98 20.93 -1.45
C LYS A 359 -7.37 22.28 -1.08
N ALA A 360 -7.80 23.37 -1.76
CA ALA A 360 -7.37 24.73 -1.43
C ALA A 360 -7.91 25.17 -0.06
N ALA A 361 -9.13 24.78 0.32
CA ALA A 361 -9.71 25.05 1.62
C ALA A 361 -9.05 24.21 2.75
N ILE A 362 -8.59 22.99 2.46
CA ILE A 362 -7.77 22.19 3.38
C ILE A 362 -6.38 22.81 3.51
N ALA A 363 -5.77 23.24 2.41
CA ALA A 363 -4.48 23.92 2.41
C ALA A 363 -4.54 25.33 3.06
N SER A 364 -5.66 26.06 2.92
CA SER A 364 -5.86 27.38 3.56
C SER A 364 -6.29 27.30 5.02
N LYS A 365 -6.85 26.19 5.49
CA LYS A 365 -7.17 25.95 6.91
C LYS A 365 -5.95 25.60 7.76
N THR A 366 -4.78 25.47 7.16
CA THR A 366 -3.51 25.31 7.91
C THR A 366 -2.91 26.63 8.41
N SER A 367 -3.53 27.79 8.10
CA SER A 367 -3.17 29.07 8.67
C SER A 367 -4.29 29.60 9.56
N GLU A 368 -4.03 29.59 10.88
CA GLU A 368 -4.78 30.28 11.94
C GLU A 368 -6.11 29.63 12.39
N GLY A 369 -6.03 28.89 13.52
CA GLY A 369 -7.21 28.55 14.33
C GLY A 369 -7.02 27.35 15.22
N LYS A 370 -7.06 27.53 16.52
CA LYS A 370 -7.06 26.56 17.61
C LYS A 370 -7.41 25.12 17.23
N GLY A 371 -6.42 24.20 17.27
CA GLY A 371 -6.68 22.80 17.55
C GLY A 371 -6.94 21.89 16.35
N SER A 372 -6.40 22.14 15.16
CA SER A 372 -6.43 21.11 14.12
C SER A 372 -5.38 20.04 14.44
N LYS A 373 -5.85 18.81 14.65
CA LYS A 373 -4.98 17.65 14.90
C LYS A 373 -4.12 17.38 13.69
N LEU A 374 -2.82 17.23 13.86
CA LEU A 374 -1.88 16.92 12.78
C LEU A 374 -1.87 15.41 12.49
N LYS A 375 -1.66 15.05 11.23
CA LYS A 375 -1.26 13.68 10.86
C LYS A 375 0.20 13.47 11.25
N TYR A 376 0.58 12.25 11.62
CA TYR A 376 1.98 11.93 11.94
C TYR A 376 2.94 12.21 10.78
N SER A 377 2.53 11.94 9.53
CA SER A 377 3.31 12.32 8.35
C SER A 377 3.54 13.84 8.23
N GLN A 378 2.59 14.67 8.66
CA GLN A 378 2.77 16.14 8.73
C GLN A 378 3.76 16.54 9.84
N VAL A 379 3.73 15.85 10.98
CA VAL A 379 4.71 16.05 12.06
C VAL A 379 6.13 15.73 11.57
N PHE A 380 6.28 14.62 10.85
CA PHE A 380 7.53 14.23 10.23
C PHE A 380 8.01 15.27 9.20
N GLY A 381 7.14 15.72 8.29
CA GLY A 381 7.48 16.74 7.29
C GLY A 381 7.91 18.07 7.93
N GLN A 382 7.23 18.49 9.02
CA GLN A 382 7.64 19.67 9.79
C GLN A 382 9.01 19.48 10.43
N PHE A 383 9.26 18.31 11.05
CA PHE A 383 10.57 17.99 11.62
C PHE A 383 11.67 18.05 10.56
N LEU A 384 11.47 17.46 9.38
CA LEU A 384 12.44 17.49 8.29
C LEU A 384 12.82 18.91 7.91
N CYS A 385 11.82 19.79 7.66
CA CYS A 385 12.05 21.17 7.27
C CYS A 385 12.77 21.96 8.38
N ASP A 386 12.32 21.84 9.63
CA ASP A 386 12.92 22.54 10.76
C ASP A 386 14.38 22.10 11.00
N LYS A 387 14.65 20.79 10.86
CA LYS A 387 15.98 20.23 11.10
C LYS A 387 16.93 20.54 9.94
N ALA A 388 16.50 20.43 8.70
CA ALA A 388 17.31 20.76 7.53
C ALA A 388 17.70 22.23 7.46
N ALA A 389 16.89 23.12 8.03
CA ALA A 389 17.25 24.53 8.17
C ALA A 389 18.38 24.78 9.18
N GLN A 390 18.67 23.82 10.07
CA GLN A 390 19.67 23.91 11.12
C GLN A 390 20.93 23.08 10.85
N ASP A 391 20.76 21.97 10.07
CA ASP A 391 21.83 21.02 9.79
C ASP A 391 21.87 20.69 8.30
N ASP A 392 22.97 21.04 7.65
CA ASP A 392 23.19 20.82 6.21
C ASP A 392 23.55 19.36 5.87
N LYS A 393 23.84 18.53 6.86
CA LYS A 393 24.11 17.10 6.69
C LYS A 393 22.85 16.25 6.48
N LEU A 394 21.65 16.78 6.80
CA LEU A 394 20.42 16.05 6.63
C LEU A 394 20.10 15.86 5.16
N LEU A 395 19.98 14.60 4.74
CA LEU A 395 19.43 14.17 3.47
C LEU A 395 18.20 13.30 3.70
N ALA A 396 17.19 13.36 2.83
CA ALA A 396 15.96 12.58 2.99
C ALA A 396 15.68 11.73 1.75
N ILE A 397 15.42 10.45 1.98
CA ILE A 397 15.23 9.43 0.94
C ILE A 397 13.85 8.81 1.13
N THR A 398 13.13 8.58 0.03
CA THR A 398 11.88 7.82 0.04
C THR A 398 11.73 6.95 -1.20
N PRO A 399 11.20 5.71 -1.08
CA PRO A 399 10.84 4.90 -2.23
C PRO A 399 9.40 5.23 -2.69
N ALA A 400 9.26 6.17 -3.63
CA ALA A 400 8.00 6.58 -4.28
C ALA A 400 6.89 7.09 -3.33
N MET A 401 7.24 7.61 -2.15
CA MET A 401 6.25 7.97 -1.12
C MET A 401 6.33 9.45 -0.68
N GLU A 402 6.68 10.37 -1.58
CA GLU A 402 6.82 11.81 -1.28
C GLU A 402 5.58 12.38 -0.58
N GLU A 403 4.39 12.23 -1.18
CA GLU A 403 3.14 12.75 -0.62
C GLU A 403 2.71 11.98 0.62
N GLY A 404 2.79 10.66 0.54
CA GLY A 404 2.34 9.76 1.60
C GLY A 404 3.10 9.94 2.90
N SER A 405 4.40 10.18 2.82
CA SER A 405 5.27 10.43 3.98
C SER A 405 5.34 11.90 4.39
N GLY A 406 4.62 12.80 3.68
CA GLY A 406 4.56 14.23 4.04
C GLY A 406 5.81 15.03 3.70
N MET A 407 6.55 14.65 2.65
CA MET A 407 7.84 15.24 2.28
C MET A 407 7.76 16.34 1.23
N ILE A 408 6.58 16.68 0.72
CA ILE A 408 6.36 17.68 -0.35
C ILE A 408 7.04 19.04 -0.03
N ASP A 409 6.84 19.53 1.20
CA ASP A 409 7.41 20.81 1.61
C ASP A 409 8.94 20.74 1.70
N PHE A 410 9.48 19.62 2.16
CA PHE A 410 10.92 19.38 2.21
C PHE A 410 11.51 19.30 0.79
N ALA A 411 10.92 18.54 -0.11
CA ALA A 411 11.36 18.42 -1.51
C ALA A 411 11.38 19.78 -2.22
N ARG A 412 10.38 20.63 -1.94
CA ARG A 412 10.30 21.99 -2.48
C ARG A 412 11.35 22.93 -1.91
N GLN A 413 11.59 22.87 -0.59
CA GLN A 413 12.52 23.79 0.11
C GLN A 413 13.99 23.38 -0.05
N PHE A 414 14.25 22.06 -0.11
CA PHE A 414 15.60 21.48 -0.16
C PHE A 414 15.73 20.45 -1.28
N PRO A 415 15.49 20.81 -2.55
CA PRO A 415 15.42 19.87 -3.68
C PRO A 415 16.70 19.06 -3.88
N GLU A 416 17.88 19.62 -3.54
CA GLU A 416 19.17 18.94 -3.65
C GLU A 416 19.45 17.94 -2.52
N ARG A 417 18.59 17.91 -1.49
CA ARG A 417 18.70 17.02 -0.34
C ARG A 417 17.56 15.99 -0.30
N PHE A 418 16.67 16.01 -1.29
CA PHE A 418 15.54 15.10 -1.43
C PHE A 418 15.82 14.07 -2.53
N PHE A 419 15.65 12.78 -2.19
CA PHE A 419 15.89 11.67 -3.09
C PHE A 419 14.67 10.74 -3.11
N ASP A 420 13.86 10.83 -4.16
CA ASP A 420 12.91 9.78 -4.48
C ASP A 420 13.63 8.75 -5.36
N VAL A 421 13.59 7.48 -4.96
CA VAL A 421 14.30 6.40 -5.66
C VAL A 421 13.34 5.48 -6.43
N ALA A 422 12.14 5.92 -6.71
CA ALA A 422 11.06 5.12 -7.26
C ALA A 422 10.71 3.92 -6.34
N ILE A 423 10.01 2.89 -6.82
CA ILE A 423 9.62 1.74 -5.98
C ILE A 423 10.82 0.78 -5.84
N ALA A 424 11.81 1.17 -5.06
CA ALA A 424 13.08 0.47 -4.90
C ALA A 424 13.57 0.52 -3.44
N GLU A 425 12.88 -0.18 -2.54
CA GLU A 425 13.10 -0.12 -1.09
C GLU A 425 14.51 -0.59 -0.70
N GLN A 426 15.00 -1.69 -1.30
CA GLN A 426 16.37 -2.17 -1.06
C GLN A 426 17.41 -1.11 -1.42
N HIS A 427 17.22 -0.48 -2.59
CA HIS A 427 18.11 0.59 -3.05
C HIS A 427 18.08 1.80 -2.11
N ALA A 428 16.89 2.21 -1.63
CA ALA A 428 16.74 3.31 -0.67
C ALA A 428 17.61 3.11 0.58
N VAL A 429 17.58 1.91 1.13
CA VAL A 429 18.32 1.56 2.35
C VAL A 429 19.83 1.55 2.10
N THR A 430 20.31 0.85 1.06
CA THR A 430 21.74 0.79 0.74
C THR A 430 22.28 2.16 0.33
N LEU A 431 21.51 2.96 -0.41
CA LEU A 431 21.86 4.33 -0.77
C LEU A 431 22.09 5.19 0.48
N ALA A 432 21.21 5.09 1.47
CA ALA A 432 21.37 5.77 2.75
C ALA A 432 22.69 5.35 3.44
N GLY A 433 22.99 4.05 3.44
CA GLY A 433 24.27 3.55 3.97
C GLY A 433 25.49 4.18 3.26
N GLY A 434 25.47 4.17 1.93
CA GLY A 434 26.52 4.79 1.13
C GLY A 434 26.70 6.29 1.45
N MET A 435 25.60 7.03 1.57
CA MET A 435 25.62 8.45 1.96
C MET A 435 26.21 8.65 3.37
N ALA A 436 25.77 7.84 4.34
CA ALA A 436 26.25 7.94 5.73
C ALA A 436 27.75 7.75 5.86
N THR A 437 28.36 6.88 5.02
CA THR A 437 29.84 6.71 4.99
C THR A 437 30.61 7.96 4.62
N GLN A 438 29.93 8.93 3.98
CA GLN A 438 30.54 10.21 3.59
C GLN A 438 30.27 11.34 4.60
N GLY A 439 29.76 10.99 5.80
CA GLY A 439 29.58 11.90 6.93
C GLY A 439 28.33 12.79 6.86
N VAL A 440 27.38 12.49 5.98
CA VAL A 440 26.04 13.06 6.01
C VAL A 440 25.09 12.17 6.84
N LYS A 441 23.91 12.68 7.17
CA LYS A 441 22.92 12.02 8.04
C LYS A 441 21.62 11.76 7.28
N PRO A 442 21.52 10.64 6.57
CA PRO A 442 20.33 10.34 5.80
C PRO A 442 19.17 9.86 6.69
N ILE A 443 17.97 10.32 6.33
CA ILE A 443 16.70 9.82 6.87
C ILE A 443 15.98 9.05 5.76
N VAL A 444 15.64 7.79 6.02
CA VAL A 444 14.83 6.97 5.12
C VAL A 444 13.38 7.01 5.59
N ALA A 445 12.52 7.68 4.83
CA ALA A 445 11.08 7.71 5.07
C ALA A 445 10.41 6.55 4.31
N ILE A 446 9.94 5.56 5.05
CA ILE A 446 9.41 4.32 4.47
C ILE A 446 8.24 3.79 5.30
N TYR A 447 7.24 3.17 4.62
CA TYR A 447 6.18 2.50 5.35
C TYR A 447 6.67 1.22 6.01
N SER A 448 6.12 0.92 7.18
CA SER A 448 6.48 -0.26 7.97
C SER A 448 6.39 -1.56 7.14
N THR A 449 5.30 -1.76 6.41
CA THR A 449 5.13 -2.93 5.54
C THR A 449 6.14 -2.98 4.37
N PHE A 450 6.53 -1.82 3.81
CA PHE A 450 7.47 -1.76 2.68
C PHE A 450 8.92 -1.94 3.12
N LEU A 451 9.27 -1.59 4.36
CA LEU A 451 10.61 -1.83 4.91
C LEU A 451 10.96 -3.33 4.94
N GLN A 452 9.97 -4.22 4.93
CA GLN A 452 10.19 -5.67 4.81
C GLN A 452 11.06 -6.03 3.59
N ARG A 453 10.95 -5.30 2.47
CA ARG A 453 11.82 -5.49 1.29
C ARG A 453 13.26 -5.02 1.48
N GLY A 454 13.49 -4.06 2.35
CA GLY A 454 14.81 -3.53 2.67
C GLY A 454 15.43 -4.14 3.92
N TYR A 455 14.88 -5.23 4.43
CA TYR A 455 15.29 -5.79 5.73
C TYR A 455 16.72 -6.36 5.70
N ASP A 456 17.10 -7.08 4.64
CA ASP A 456 18.48 -7.56 4.46
C ASP A 456 19.47 -6.38 4.43
N GLN A 457 19.18 -5.33 3.65
CA GLN A 457 20.01 -4.14 3.53
C GLN A 457 20.10 -3.37 4.85
N LEU A 458 19.00 -3.32 5.62
CA LEU A 458 19.02 -2.72 6.95
C LEU A 458 19.98 -3.46 7.88
N ILE A 459 19.98 -4.80 7.87
CA ILE A 459 20.88 -5.61 8.68
C ILE A 459 22.33 -5.47 8.18
N HIS A 460 22.55 -5.78 6.90
CA HIS A 460 23.89 -5.96 6.34
C HIS A 460 24.57 -4.62 6.04
N ASP A 461 23.85 -3.70 5.38
CA ASP A 461 24.48 -2.47 4.88
C ASP A 461 24.46 -1.35 5.92
N ILE A 462 23.55 -1.37 6.88
CA ILE A 462 23.39 -0.30 7.88
C ILE A 462 23.80 -0.75 9.29
N ALA A 463 23.05 -1.67 9.89
CA ALA A 463 23.21 -1.98 11.32
C ALA A 463 24.52 -2.72 11.64
N LEU A 464 24.95 -3.66 10.78
CA LEU A 464 26.22 -4.36 10.93
C LEU A 464 27.41 -3.40 10.96
N GLN A 465 27.35 -2.35 10.15
CA GLN A 465 28.37 -1.32 10.06
C GLN A 465 28.15 -0.15 11.05
N ASN A 466 27.05 -0.18 11.81
CA ASN A 466 26.63 0.87 12.76
C ASN A 466 26.62 2.27 12.11
N LEU A 467 26.07 2.36 10.89
CA LEU A 467 26.01 3.62 10.15
C LEU A 467 24.94 4.55 10.72
N ASP A 468 25.20 5.85 10.64
CA ASP A 468 24.34 6.92 11.13
C ASP A 468 23.18 7.16 10.15
N VAL A 469 22.16 6.28 10.21
CA VAL A 469 20.95 6.31 9.38
C VAL A 469 19.72 6.29 10.27
N THR A 470 18.81 7.23 10.06
CA THR A 470 17.52 7.27 10.77
C THR A 470 16.40 6.76 9.87
N PHE A 471 15.68 5.73 10.32
CA PHE A 471 14.47 5.23 9.67
C PHE A 471 13.24 5.90 10.27
N ALA A 472 12.53 6.71 9.48
CA ALA A 472 11.22 7.25 9.80
C ALA A 472 10.16 6.28 9.26
N ILE A 473 9.66 5.39 10.13
CA ILE A 473 8.78 4.28 9.76
C ILE A 473 7.33 4.72 9.93
N ASP A 474 6.72 5.07 8.83
CA ASP A 474 5.31 5.48 8.76
C ASP A 474 4.37 4.25 8.63
N ARG A 475 3.10 4.41 8.95
CA ARG A 475 2.08 3.35 8.90
C ARG A 475 2.42 2.15 9.78
N ALA A 476 3.07 2.37 10.91
CA ALA A 476 3.26 1.35 11.92
C ALA A 476 1.93 1.03 12.62
N GLY A 477 1.63 -0.26 12.80
CA GLY A 477 0.34 -0.73 13.33
C GLY A 477 -0.70 -1.01 12.24
N LEU A 478 -1.98 -0.96 12.63
CA LEU A 478 -3.11 -1.21 11.75
C LEU A 478 -3.40 0.00 10.85
N VAL A 479 -3.72 -0.25 9.58
CA VAL A 479 -3.82 0.80 8.57
C VAL A 479 -5.24 1.01 8.02
N GLY A 480 -6.19 0.19 8.44
CA GLY A 480 -7.59 0.34 8.03
C GLY A 480 -7.90 -0.36 6.70
N GLU A 481 -8.38 0.40 5.74
CA GLU A 481 -9.06 -0.07 4.54
C GLU A 481 -8.17 -0.89 3.57
N ASP A 482 -6.86 -0.76 3.65
CA ASP A 482 -5.91 -1.50 2.80
C ASP A 482 -5.55 -2.89 3.39
N GLY A 483 -5.99 -3.15 4.62
CA GLY A 483 -5.97 -4.48 5.25
C GLY A 483 -4.57 -5.05 5.49
N ALA A 484 -4.49 -6.37 5.47
CA ALA A 484 -3.31 -7.14 5.86
C ALA A 484 -2.06 -6.84 5.03
N THR A 485 -2.21 -6.50 3.75
CA THR A 485 -1.09 -6.23 2.83
C THR A 485 -0.32 -4.97 3.20
N HIS A 486 -0.99 -4.01 3.86
CA HIS A 486 -0.41 -2.71 4.22
C HIS A 486 -0.21 -2.54 5.74
N ALA A 487 -0.66 -3.49 6.56
CA ALA A 487 -0.51 -3.45 8.01
C ALA A 487 0.98 -3.48 8.44
N GLY A 488 1.38 -2.47 9.20
CA GLY A 488 2.74 -2.32 9.72
C GLY A 488 2.91 -2.97 11.09
N VAL A 489 2.60 -4.27 11.19
CA VAL A 489 2.45 -4.96 12.47
C VAL A 489 3.59 -5.92 12.81
N PHE A 490 4.64 -5.95 11.99
CA PHE A 490 5.78 -6.86 12.15
C PHE A 490 7.12 -6.14 12.40
N ASP A 491 7.15 -4.82 12.27
CA ASP A 491 8.38 -4.01 12.30
C ASP A 491 9.15 -4.13 13.62
N LEU A 492 8.49 -4.12 14.77
CA LEU A 492 9.18 -4.31 16.05
C LEU A 492 9.83 -5.69 16.14
N ALA A 493 9.15 -6.74 15.68
CA ALA A 493 9.68 -8.11 15.74
C ALA A 493 10.96 -8.25 14.93
N PHE A 494 11.01 -7.74 13.71
CA PHE A 494 12.19 -7.87 12.86
C PHE A 494 13.29 -6.83 13.15
N LEU A 495 12.96 -5.65 13.74
CA LEU A 495 13.96 -4.64 14.08
C LEU A 495 14.65 -4.92 15.43
N ARG A 496 13.89 -5.38 16.44
CA ARG A 496 14.47 -5.51 17.80
C ARG A 496 15.53 -6.59 17.94
N CYS A 497 15.54 -7.59 17.07
CA CYS A 497 16.58 -8.62 17.06
C CYS A 497 17.89 -8.14 16.44
N VAL A 498 17.90 -7.01 15.72
CA VAL A 498 19.08 -6.47 15.03
C VAL A 498 19.97 -5.73 16.04
N PRO A 499 21.26 -6.09 16.21
CA PRO A 499 22.20 -5.31 17.02
C PRO A 499 22.36 -3.88 16.50
N ASN A 500 22.86 -2.97 17.35
CA ASN A 500 23.12 -1.57 17.03
C ASN A 500 21.90 -0.75 16.59
N MET A 501 20.67 -1.27 16.76
CA MET A 501 19.45 -0.60 16.37
C MET A 501 18.75 0.03 17.58
N LEU A 502 18.59 1.37 17.55
CA LEU A 502 17.77 2.11 18.51
C LEU A 502 16.34 2.19 17.99
N ILE A 503 15.33 1.88 18.81
CA ILE A 503 13.93 1.83 18.35
C ILE A 503 13.03 2.63 19.29
N ALA A 504 12.35 3.63 18.75
CA ALA A 504 11.42 4.50 19.47
C ALA A 504 9.99 4.40 18.93
N ALA A 505 9.00 4.53 19.82
CA ALA A 505 7.58 4.52 19.50
C ALA A 505 6.88 5.68 20.25
N PRO A 506 6.61 6.82 19.58
CA PRO A 506 6.01 8.00 20.21
C PRO A 506 4.54 7.77 20.53
N LYS A 507 4.10 8.33 21.68
CA LYS A 507 2.69 8.29 22.10
C LYS A 507 1.80 9.32 21.38
N ASP A 508 2.35 10.45 20.96
CA ASP A 508 1.63 11.58 20.37
C ASP A 508 2.51 12.41 19.41
N GLU A 509 1.94 13.45 18.82
CA GLU A 509 2.61 14.35 17.88
C GLU A 509 3.84 15.04 18.47
N ASN A 510 3.74 15.49 19.70
CA ASN A 510 4.85 16.18 20.39
C ASN A 510 6.02 15.23 20.62
N GLU A 511 5.73 14.04 21.13
CA GLU A 511 6.76 13.04 21.37
C GLU A 511 7.38 12.54 20.05
N CYS A 512 6.58 12.40 18.97
CA CYS A 512 7.07 12.03 17.64
C CYS A 512 8.12 13.02 17.16
N TYR A 513 7.84 14.31 17.23
CA TYR A 513 8.77 15.36 16.81
C TYR A 513 10.10 15.32 17.58
N HIS A 514 10.06 15.12 18.90
CA HIS A 514 11.25 15.08 19.75
C HIS A 514 12.04 13.77 19.62
N LEU A 515 11.35 12.63 19.43
CA LEU A 515 12.02 11.35 19.23
C LEU A 515 12.70 11.28 17.84
N LEU A 516 12.10 11.86 16.81
CA LEU A 516 12.75 12.04 15.52
C LEU A 516 14.07 12.83 15.66
N ASN A 517 14.03 13.92 16.42
CA ASN A 517 15.25 14.69 16.71
C ASN A 517 16.27 13.87 17.53
N THR A 518 15.81 13.16 18.56
CA THR A 518 16.69 12.36 19.41
C THR A 518 17.39 11.25 18.61
N CYS A 519 16.64 10.57 17.75
CA CYS A 519 17.16 9.53 16.88
C CYS A 519 18.11 10.08 15.80
N TYR A 520 17.80 11.23 15.21
CA TYR A 520 18.67 11.92 14.26
C TYR A 520 20.00 12.37 14.88
N GLU A 521 19.99 12.84 16.13
CA GLU A 521 21.21 13.26 16.83
C GLU A 521 22.07 12.09 17.33
N TYR A 522 21.50 10.89 17.43
CA TYR A 522 22.24 9.70 17.82
C TYR A 522 23.22 9.30 16.72
N GLN A 523 24.41 8.81 17.12
CA GLN A 523 25.42 8.31 16.18
C GLN A 523 25.26 6.80 16.04
N GLY A 524 24.57 6.36 15.01
CA GLY A 524 24.28 4.96 14.72
C GLY A 524 22.91 4.76 14.14
N SER A 525 22.52 3.51 13.96
CA SER A 525 21.26 3.16 13.30
C SER A 525 20.05 3.34 14.21
N THR A 526 19.06 4.07 13.75
CA THR A 526 17.87 4.40 14.57
C THR A 526 16.57 4.22 13.78
N ALA A 527 15.48 3.92 14.49
CA ALA A 527 14.13 3.82 13.94
C ALA A 527 13.11 4.53 14.85
N VAL A 528 12.27 5.37 14.26
CA VAL A 528 11.10 5.96 14.90
C VAL A 528 9.87 5.47 14.16
N ARG A 529 9.03 4.66 14.84
CA ARG A 529 7.80 4.12 14.24
C ARG A 529 6.58 4.88 14.69
N TYR A 530 5.75 5.33 13.76
CA TYR A 530 4.53 6.09 14.04
C TYR A 530 3.37 5.64 13.13
N PRO A 531 2.09 5.77 13.60
CA PRO A 531 0.95 5.20 12.90
C PRO A 531 0.48 6.06 11.71
N ARG A 532 -0.36 5.45 10.88
CA ARG A 532 -1.21 6.16 9.93
C ARG A 532 -2.24 7.02 10.68
N GLY A 533 -2.51 8.21 10.17
CA GLY A 533 -3.65 9.02 10.60
C GLY A 533 -3.27 10.20 11.49
N THR A 534 -4.30 10.72 12.14
CA THR A 534 -4.26 11.96 12.92
C THR A 534 -3.95 11.62 14.38
N GLY A 535 -3.07 12.39 15.01
CA GLY A 535 -2.74 12.22 16.42
C GLY A 535 -3.81 12.70 17.38
N THR A 536 -3.46 12.80 18.66
CA THR A 536 -4.37 13.21 19.75
C THR A 536 -4.67 14.71 19.75
N GLY A 537 -3.86 15.51 19.05
CA GLY A 537 -3.88 16.97 19.05
C GLY A 537 -2.89 17.57 20.04
N ALA A 538 -1.85 16.81 20.42
CA ALA A 538 -0.78 17.32 21.27
C ALA A 538 -0.03 18.47 20.60
N MET A 539 0.14 19.57 21.34
CA MET A 539 0.88 20.73 20.83
C MET A 539 2.38 20.42 20.78
N ILE A 540 2.98 20.60 19.61
CA ILE A 540 4.42 20.40 19.43
C ILE A 540 5.19 21.57 20.08
N ASN A 541 5.97 21.27 21.09
CA ASN A 541 6.85 22.22 21.75
C ASN A 541 8.12 22.43 20.91
N ARG A 542 8.47 23.67 20.62
CA ARG A 542 9.67 24.00 19.86
C ARG A 542 10.62 24.86 20.72
N PRO A 543 11.94 24.79 20.53
CA PRO A 543 12.67 23.95 19.58
C PRO A 543 12.65 22.46 19.94
N ALA A 544 13.11 21.61 18.96
CA ALA A 544 13.26 20.19 19.17
C ALA A 544 14.20 19.89 20.35
N GLN A 545 13.83 18.94 21.19
CA GLN A 545 14.59 18.51 22.37
C GLN A 545 15.09 17.09 22.16
N GLN A 546 16.14 16.73 22.87
CA GLN A 546 16.60 15.34 22.98
C GLN A 546 16.01 14.71 24.24
N TYR A 547 15.49 13.50 24.10
CA TYR A 547 15.06 12.68 25.22
C TYR A 547 16.16 11.72 25.64
N GLN A 548 16.16 11.38 26.92
CA GLN A 548 17.08 10.35 27.41
C GLN A 548 16.73 9.00 26.80
N ILE A 549 17.71 8.39 26.13
CA ILE A 549 17.54 7.10 25.50
C ILE A 549 17.33 6.01 26.56
N GLY A 550 16.37 5.12 26.32
CA GLY A 550 16.04 4.03 27.23
C GLY A 550 15.27 4.48 28.49
N GLN A 551 14.77 5.72 28.57
CA GLN A 551 14.00 6.20 29.71
C GLN A 551 12.50 6.19 29.40
N ALA A 552 11.73 5.46 30.19
CA ALA A 552 10.28 5.48 30.20
C ALA A 552 9.73 6.56 31.17
N ILE A 553 8.43 6.84 31.09
CA ILE A 553 7.77 7.85 31.93
C ILE A 553 6.50 7.26 32.54
N VAL A 554 6.32 7.47 33.86
CA VAL A 554 5.02 7.25 34.50
C VAL A 554 4.12 8.44 34.19
N GLU A 555 3.13 8.22 33.31
CA GLU A 555 2.20 9.27 32.83
C GLU A 555 1.13 9.58 33.88
N SER A 556 0.55 8.54 34.47
CA SER A 556 -0.56 8.66 35.40
C SER A 556 -0.71 7.43 36.31
N VAL A 557 -1.37 7.64 37.45
CA VAL A 557 -1.70 6.58 38.42
C VAL A 557 -3.18 6.71 38.78
N PHE A 558 -3.94 5.64 38.65
CA PHE A 558 -5.36 5.57 38.94
C PHE A 558 -5.63 4.56 40.09
N GLY A 559 -6.66 4.81 40.89
CA GLY A 559 -7.05 3.93 42.00
C GLY A 559 -6.28 4.22 43.31
N PRO A 560 -6.67 3.57 44.43
CA PRO A 560 -6.10 3.85 45.76
C PRO A 560 -4.70 3.26 45.93
N GLY A 561 -3.80 4.03 46.59
CA GLY A 561 -2.42 3.60 46.79
C GLY A 561 -2.23 2.39 47.69
N HIS A 562 -3.25 2.02 48.49
CA HIS A 562 -3.28 0.84 49.35
C HIS A 562 -3.93 -0.37 48.73
N ALA A 563 -4.28 -0.31 47.45
CA ALA A 563 -4.91 -1.43 46.74
C ALA A 563 -4.04 -2.70 46.82
N PRO A 564 -4.65 -3.87 47.08
CA PRO A 564 -3.92 -5.14 47.12
C PRO A 564 -3.39 -5.60 45.77
N LYS A 565 -4.05 -5.19 44.68
CA LYS A 565 -3.60 -5.45 43.30
C LYS A 565 -2.97 -4.17 42.73
N LYS A 566 -1.70 -4.22 42.41
CA LYS A 566 -0.97 -3.12 41.75
C LYS A 566 -0.58 -3.54 40.35
N LEU A 567 -1.14 -2.84 39.39
CA LEU A 567 -0.95 -3.11 37.96
C LEU A 567 -0.06 -2.02 37.36
N ALA A 568 1.01 -2.42 36.66
CA ALA A 568 1.77 -1.56 35.76
C ALA A 568 1.37 -1.86 34.30
N LEU A 569 0.77 -0.88 33.64
CA LEU A 569 0.38 -0.97 32.23
C LEU A 569 1.44 -0.28 31.38
N LEU A 570 2.33 -1.10 30.80
CA LEU A 570 3.46 -0.68 29.97
C LEU A 570 2.98 -0.48 28.55
N ALA A 571 2.68 0.76 28.15
CA ALA A 571 2.15 1.08 26.85
C ALA A 571 3.24 1.57 25.89
N PHE A 572 3.20 1.09 24.66
CA PHE A 572 4.12 1.45 23.59
C PHE A 572 3.39 2.27 22.52
N GLY A 573 3.97 3.43 22.16
CA GLY A 573 3.42 4.28 21.12
C GLY A 573 2.03 4.82 21.47
N THR A 574 1.17 4.94 20.49
CA THR A 574 -0.19 5.50 20.62
C THR A 574 -1.10 4.74 21.57
N MET A 575 -0.72 3.54 21.98
CA MET A 575 -1.47 2.75 22.97
C MET A 575 -1.48 3.37 24.37
N VAL A 576 -0.64 4.36 24.65
CA VAL A 576 -0.66 5.13 25.92
C VAL A 576 -2.03 5.79 26.13
N ALA A 577 -2.59 6.42 25.10
CA ALA A 577 -3.90 7.07 25.19
C ALA A 577 -5.04 6.07 25.47
N THR A 578 -4.99 4.89 24.85
CA THR A 578 -5.94 3.80 25.11
C THR A 578 -5.79 3.27 26.53
N ALA A 579 -4.55 3.08 26.99
CA ALA A 579 -4.24 2.63 28.36
C ALA A 579 -4.79 3.58 29.42
N GLU A 580 -4.60 4.90 29.26
CA GLU A 580 -5.12 5.90 30.20
C GLU A 580 -6.64 5.89 30.27
N GLN A 581 -7.32 5.85 29.11
CA GLN A 581 -8.78 5.79 29.09
C GLN A 581 -9.31 4.50 29.72
N ALA A 582 -8.69 3.36 29.44
CA ALA A 582 -9.07 2.07 30.00
C ALA A 582 -8.88 2.05 31.53
N ALA A 583 -7.73 2.52 32.04
CA ALA A 583 -7.44 2.58 33.47
C ALA A 583 -8.39 3.53 34.18
N LYS A 584 -8.65 4.71 33.64
CA LYS A 584 -9.60 5.68 34.21
C LYS A 584 -10.99 5.09 34.34
N ARG A 585 -11.49 4.39 33.32
CA ARG A 585 -12.81 3.74 33.36
C ARG A 585 -12.84 2.54 34.31
N LEU A 586 -11.80 1.71 34.29
CA LEU A 586 -11.67 0.54 35.16
C LEU A 586 -11.71 0.89 36.66
N THR A 587 -11.11 2.03 37.05
CA THR A 587 -10.99 2.47 38.44
C THR A 587 -12.11 3.44 38.89
N SER A 588 -12.88 4.04 37.97
CA SER A 588 -14.00 4.94 38.32
C SER A 588 -15.28 4.24 38.68
N ASP A 589 -15.51 3.01 38.21
CA ASP A 589 -16.65 2.20 38.61
C ASP A 589 -16.38 1.65 40.01
N ASN A 590 -17.13 2.11 41.00
CA ASN A 590 -17.01 1.77 42.43
C ASN A 590 -16.94 0.25 42.79
N VAL A 591 -16.85 -0.61 41.79
CA VAL A 591 -16.78 -2.06 41.91
C VAL A 591 -15.35 -2.59 42.11
N ASN A 592 -14.30 -1.78 41.79
CA ASN A 592 -12.89 -2.23 41.82
C ASN A 592 -11.96 -1.33 42.62
N ASN A 593 -12.34 -1.00 43.88
CA ASN A 593 -11.43 -0.30 44.80
C ASN A 593 -10.17 -1.10 45.19
N ASP A 594 -10.04 -2.33 44.66
CA ASP A 594 -8.95 -3.24 45.02
C ASP A 594 -7.76 -3.18 44.05
N CYS A 595 -7.79 -2.29 43.06
CA CYS A 595 -6.75 -2.20 42.05
C CYS A 595 -6.19 -0.77 41.90
N GLN A 596 -4.85 -0.64 41.91
CA GLN A 596 -4.13 0.55 41.48
C GLN A 596 -3.51 0.28 40.13
N VAL A 597 -3.68 1.18 39.17
CA VAL A 597 -3.13 1.07 37.81
C VAL A 597 -2.18 2.24 37.55
N GLN A 598 -0.92 1.92 37.26
CA GLN A 598 0.09 2.89 36.80
C GLN A 598 0.19 2.80 35.28
N ILE A 599 0.08 3.90 34.57
CA ILE A 599 0.28 4.00 33.12
C ILE A 599 1.70 4.45 32.85
N ILE A 600 2.43 3.62 32.12
CA ILE A 600 3.83 3.85 31.81
C ILE A 600 4.00 3.94 30.30
N ASN A 601 4.42 5.09 29.83
CA ASN A 601 4.84 5.30 28.46
C ASN A 601 6.26 4.79 28.30
N MET A 602 6.39 3.64 27.67
CA MET A 602 7.70 2.99 27.49
C MET A 602 8.57 3.75 26.48
N ARG A 603 7.99 4.48 25.54
CA ARG A 603 8.68 5.32 24.55
C ARG A 603 9.76 4.60 23.74
N TRP A 604 10.60 3.80 24.38
CA TRP A 604 11.71 3.04 23.79
C TRP A 604 11.40 1.55 23.81
N VAL A 605 11.46 0.94 22.65
CA VAL A 605 11.39 -0.52 22.50
C VAL A 605 12.77 -1.14 22.66
N LYS A 606 13.80 -0.40 22.20
CA LYS A 606 15.20 -0.78 22.33
C LYS A 606 16.09 0.48 22.44
N PRO A 607 16.85 0.62 23.52
CA PRO A 607 16.86 -0.23 24.71
C PRO A 607 15.60 -0.05 25.58
N LEU A 608 15.20 -1.09 26.29
CA LEU A 608 14.17 -1.00 27.33
C LEU A 608 14.68 -0.23 28.55
N ASP A 609 13.77 0.43 29.28
CA ASP A 609 14.05 0.96 30.61
C ASP A 609 14.06 -0.17 31.66
N THR A 610 15.21 -0.82 31.80
CA THR A 610 15.38 -1.93 32.72
C THR A 610 15.35 -1.48 34.18
N HIS A 611 15.82 -0.27 34.46
CA HIS A 611 15.78 0.30 35.80
C HIS A 611 14.35 0.54 36.29
N LEU A 612 13.47 1.04 35.42
CA LEU A 612 12.05 1.14 35.72
C LEU A 612 11.44 -0.22 36.05
N LEU A 613 11.72 -1.24 35.26
CA LEU A 613 11.19 -2.60 35.49
C LEU A 613 11.62 -3.15 36.87
N GLU A 614 12.86 -2.91 37.29
CA GLU A 614 13.36 -3.27 38.60
C GLU A 614 12.61 -2.47 39.72
N THR A 615 12.44 -1.17 39.55
CA THR A 615 11.72 -0.29 40.49
C THR A 615 10.26 -0.74 40.65
N LEU A 616 9.57 -1.18 39.60
CA LEU A 616 8.20 -1.71 39.68
C LEU A 616 8.10 -2.91 40.62
N ASN A 617 9.10 -3.80 40.58
CA ASN A 617 9.16 -4.94 41.49
C ASN A 617 9.38 -4.51 42.94
N GLU A 618 10.26 -3.54 43.18
CA GLU A 618 10.50 -2.97 44.53
C GLU A 618 9.26 -2.28 45.11
N GLN A 619 8.45 -1.65 44.24
CA GLN A 619 7.17 -1.02 44.61
C GLN A 619 6.05 -2.03 44.90
N GLY A 620 6.32 -3.32 44.74
CA GLY A 620 5.35 -4.39 44.99
C GLY A 620 4.26 -4.47 43.90
N VAL A 621 4.58 -4.14 42.65
CA VAL A 621 3.68 -4.35 41.51
C VAL A 621 3.38 -5.83 41.40
N THR A 622 2.11 -6.19 41.35
CA THR A 622 1.64 -7.58 41.31
C THR A 622 1.42 -8.07 39.89
N HIS A 623 1.14 -7.16 38.95
CA HIS A 623 0.85 -7.47 37.56
C HIS A 623 1.55 -6.46 36.65
N ILE A 624 2.26 -6.96 35.63
CA ILE A 624 2.80 -6.19 34.53
C ILE A 624 2.02 -6.55 33.28
N VAL A 625 1.39 -5.57 32.66
CA VAL A 625 0.67 -5.75 31.39
C VAL A 625 1.33 -4.87 30.34
N THR A 626 1.74 -5.47 29.22
CA THR A 626 2.22 -4.70 28.07
C THR A 626 1.08 -4.44 27.09
N LEU A 627 1.09 -3.28 26.44
CA LEU A 627 0.09 -2.89 25.46
C LEU A 627 0.78 -2.29 24.23
N GLU A 628 0.62 -2.94 23.09
CA GLU A 628 1.28 -2.57 21.83
C GLU A 628 0.38 -2.77 20.61
N GLU A 629 0.44 -1.85 19.65
CA GLU A 629 -0.19 -2.01 18.33
C GLU A 629 0.79 -2.72 17.38
N HIS A 630 1.07 -3.97 17.70
CA HIS A 630 2.00 -4.87 17.02
C HIS A 630 1.61 -6.32 17.35
N VAL A 631 2.09 -7.29 16.57
CA VAL A 631 1.91 -8.71 16.92
C VAL A 631 2.60 -9.01 18.26
N ILE A 632 1.95 -9.80 19.10
CA ILE A 632 2.50 -10.18 20.41
C ILE A 632 3.83 -10.94 20.25
N MET A 633 3.91 -11.81 19.22
CA MET A 633 5.09 -12.63 18.96
C MET A 633 6.26 -11.77 18.49
N GLY A 634 7.33 -11.72 19.30
CA GLY A 634 8.51 -10.92 19.00
C GLY A 634 8.37 -9.41 19.17
N GLY A 635 7.20 -8.91 19.58
CA GLY A 635 6.94 -7.48 19.81
C GLY A 635 7.63 -6.89 21.04
N ALA A 636 7.24 -5.68 21.43
CA ALA A 636 7.82 -4.99 22.57
C ALA A 636 7.50 -5.69 23.90
N GLY A 637 6.31 -6.27 24.03
CA GLY A 637 5.95 -7.10 25.20
C GLY A 637 6.85 -8.34 25.34
N SER A 638 7.24 -8.96 24.22
CA SER A 638 8.21 -10.05 24.22
C SER A 638 9.57 -9.61 24.78
N ALA A 639 10.04 -8.38 24.47
CA ALA A 639 11.27 -7.84 25.05
C ALA A 639 11.19 -7.69 26.57
N VAL A 640 10.04 -7.22 27.08
CA VAL A 640 9.80 -7.16 28.53
C VAL A 640 9.85 -8.55 29.17
N ASN A 641 9.20 -9.55 28.54
CA ASN A 641 9.20 -10.93 29.01
C ASN A 641 10.63 -11.48 29.05
N GLU A 642 11.41 -11.32 28.00
CA GLU A 642 12.80 -11.78 27.88
C GLU A 642 13.68 -11.16 28.98
N TYR A 643 13.51 -9.86 29.23
CA TYR A 643 14.24 -9.18 30.31
C TYR A 643 13.87 -9.76 31.68
N LEU A 644 12.57 -9.81 32.02
CA LEU A 644 12.09 -10.28 33.32
C LEU A 644 12.38 -11.77 33.58
N LEU A 645 12.50 -12.58 32.54
CA LEU A 645 12.89 -14.00 32.66
C LEU A 645 14.40 -14.19 32.87
N ASN A 646 15.22 -13.34 32.24
CA ASN A 646 16.68 -13.48 32.26
C ASN A 646 17.37 -12.55 33.29
N ALA A 647 16.69 -11.51 33.74
CA ALA A 647 17.26 -10.56 34.68
C ALA A 647 17.17 -11.07 36.13
N SER A 648 18.20 -10.75 36.82
CA SER A 648 18.46 -10.65 38.27
C SER A 648 17.72 -11.56 39.28
N PRO A 649 18.43 -12.04 40.31
CA PRO A 649 17.88 -12.69 41.50
C PRO A 649 16.75 -11.87 42.19
N ALA A 650 16.66 -10.57 41.96
CA ALA A 650 15.61 -9.71 42.55
C ALA A 650 14.20 -10.17 42.15
N PHE A 651 14.00 -10.65 40.90
CA PHE A 651 12.73 -11.22 40.44
C PHE A 651 12.51 -12.67 40.87
N ALA A 652 13.49 -13.33 41.47
CA ALA A 652 13.39 -14.73 41.88
C ALA A 652 12.48 -14.93 43.11
N ILE A 653 12.26 -13.91 43.94
CA ILE A 653 11.54 -14.00 45.20
C ILE A 653 10.04 -13.66 45.07
N SER A 654 9.68 -12.72 44.17
CA SER A 654 8.28 -12.34 43.91
C SER A 654 8.18 -11.85 42.46
N ARG A 655 7.80 -12.71 41.54
CA ARG A 655 7.59 -12.30 40.14
C ARG A 655 6.16 -11.78 39.97
N PRO A 656 5.98 -10.57 39.40
CA PRO A 656 4.64 -10.12 39.00
C PRO A 656 4.10 -11.06 37.93
N ALA A 657 2.78 -11.21 37.88
CA ALA A 657 2.12 -11.87 36.75
C ALA A 657 2.31 -10.99 35.49
N ILE A 658 2.74 -11.59 34.38
CA ILE A 658 3.01 -10.86 33.15
C ILE A 658 1.95 -11.22 32.11
N TYR A 659 1.39 -10.21 31.46
CA TYR A 659 0.39 -10.38 30.40
C TYR A 659 0.68 -9.43 29.23
N ASN A 660 0.56 -9.95 28.01
CA ASN A 660 0.82 -9.15 26.80
C ASN A 660 -0.50 -8.94 26.04
N ILE A 661 -0.82 -7.68 25.78
CA ILE A 661 -1.96 -7.26 24.93
C ILE A 661 -1.39 -6.67 23.65
N GLY A 662 -1.74 -7.27 22.52
CA GLY A 662 -1.29 -6.88 21.20
C GLY A 662 -2.13 -7.59 20.13
N ILE A 663 -1.68 -7.49 18.89
CA ILE A 663 -2.34 -8.12 17.74
C ILE A 663 -2.15 -9.65 17.84
N PRO A 664 -3.25 -10.43 17.72
CA PRO A 664 -3.20 -11.89 17.79
C PRO A 664 -2.51 -12.50 16.56
N ASP A 665 -2.13 -13.79 16.65
CA ASP A 665 -1.48 -14.56 15.58
C ASP A 665 -2.45 -14.86 14.44
N ARG A 666 -2.82 -13.83 13.70
CA ARG A 666 -3.61 -13.89 12.46
C ARG A 666 -3.44 -12.61 11.64
N PHE A 667 -3.61 -12.70 10.34
CA PHE A 667 -3.74 -11.51 9.50
C PHE A 667 -5.09 -10.81 9.78
N ILE A 668 -5.03 -9.48 9.92
CA ILE A 668 -6.23 -8.68 10.22
C ILE A 668 -6.85 -8.20 8.91
N ALA A 669 -8.12 -8.52 8.72
CA ALA A 669 -8.87 -8.11 7.52
C ALA A 669 -8.99 -6.59 7.41
N HIS A 670 -9.30 -6.10 6.22
CA HIS A 670 -9.59 -4.69 5.95
C HIS A 670 -10.87 -4.21 6.66
N GLY A 671 -10.95 -2.92 6.88
CA GLY A 671 -12.05 -2.23 7.56
C GLY A 671 -11.58 -0.85 7.97
N SER A 672 -12.31 -0.12 8.79
CA SER A 672 -11.77 1.07 9.44
C SER A 672 -10.71 0.69 10.48
N GLN A 673 -9.75 1.56 10.73
CA GLN A 673 -8.73 1.33 11.77
C GLN A 673 -9.37 1.08 13.15
N ALA A 674 -10.49 1.76 13.47
CA ALA A 674 -11.22 1.55 14.72
C ALA A 674 -11.83 0.14 14.82
N GLU A 675 -12.40 -0.38 13.73
CA GLU A 675 -12.92 -1.76 13.67
C GLU A 675 -11.79 -2.78 13.83
N GLN A 676 -10.65 -2.56 13.17
CA GLN A 676 -9.48 -3.44 13.31
C GLN A 676 -8.94 -3.47 14.74
N LEU A 677 -8.85 -2.31 15.42
CA LEU A 677 -8.45 -2.23 16.83
C LEU A 677 -9.45 -2.98 17.73
N ALA A 678 -10.75 -2.81 17.50
CA ALA A 678 -11.78 -3.51 18.26
C ALA A 678 -11.75 -5.04 18.04
N ASP A 679 -11.51 -5.48 16.79
CA ASP A 679 -11.36 -6.90 16.44
C ASP A 679 -10.13 -7.56 17.11
N CYS A 680 -9.08 -6.76 17.36
CA CYS A 680 -7.89 -7.19 18.10
C CYS A 680 -8.03 -7.05 19.62
N GLY A 681 -9.12 -6.40 20.11
CA GLY A 681 -9.29 -6.07 21.51
C GLY A 681 -8.31 -5.00 22.02
N LEU A 682 -7.83 -4.13 21.11
CA LEU A 682 -6.93 -3.02 21.37
C LEU A 682 -7.65 -1.68 21.50
N ASP A 683 -8.97 -1.66 21.34
CA ASP A 683 -9.82 -0.52 21.73
C ASP A 683 -9.98 -0.45 23.25
N VAL A 684 -10.49 0.67 23.75
CA VAL A 684 -10.65 0.90 25.22
C VAL A 684 -11.45 -0.21 25.87
N ASP A 685 -12.57 -0.64 25.24
CA ASP A 685 -13.45 -1.68 25.80
C ASP A 685 -12.80 -3.07 25.77
N GLY A 686 -12.02 -3.36 24.73
CA GLY A 686 -11.24 -4.60 24.60
C GLY A 686 -10.18 -4.71 25.68
N VAL A 687 -9.44 -3.65 25.90
CA VAL A 687 -8.41 -3.58 26.96
C VAL A 687 -9.05 -3.74 28.34
N ILE A 688 -10.17 -3.06 28.61
CA ILE A 688 -10.88 -3.21 29.90
C ILE A 688 -11.31 -4.67 30.11
N ARG A 689 -11.91 -5.32 29.11
CA ARG A 689 -12.33 -6.74 29.23
C ARG A 689 -11.15 -7.67 29.54
N GLN A 690 -9.99 -7.43 28.91
CA GLN A 690 -8.78 -8.23 29.15
C GLN A 690 -8.22 -7.97 30.56
N LEU A 691 -8.17 -6.72 31.00
CA LEU A 691 -7.73 -6.37 32.37
C LEU A 691 -8.68 -6.94 33.45
N GLN A 692 -9.99 -6.90 33.25
CA GLN A 692 -10.96 -7.49 34.17
C GLN A 692 -10.78 -9.01 34.32
N ARG A 693 -10.54 -9.73 33.21
CA ARG A 693 -10.23 -11.18 33.25
C ARG A 693 -8.93 -11.47 33.99
N LEU A 694 -7.95 -10.60 33.88
CA LEU A 694 -6.66 -10.75 34.57
C LEU A 694 -6.78 -10.50 36.08
N LEU A 695 -7.68 -9.60 36.47
CA LEU A 695 -7.88 -9.19 37.85
C LEU A 695 -8.94 -10.05 38.60
N SER A 696 -9.75 -10.80 37.89
CA SER A 696 -10.70 -11.78 38.49
C SER A 696 -9.96 -13.03 38.98
#